data_0fe70dd146872103142fc29ba36f70db
#
_entry.id   0fe70dd146872103142fc29ba36f70db
#
_cell.length_a   1.000
_cell.length_b   1.000
_cell.length_c   1.000
_cell.angle_alpha   90.00
_cell.angle_beta   90.00
_cell.angle_gamma   90.00
#
_symmetry.space_group_name_H-M   'P 1'
#
loop_
_entity.id
_entity.type
_entity.pdbx_description
1 polymer ?
#
loop_
_entity_poly.entity_id
_entity_poly.type
_entity_poly.pdbx_seq_one_letter_code
_entity_poly.pdbx_strand_id
1 'polypeptide(L)'
;MAKPSNLVIVESPSKAKTIGKYLGPDYTVKASMGHLRDLPKSTMGVDLEHGFTPKYLPVSGKEDLIKELKTAAAQADTVYLATDPDREGEAISWHLKELLALPDDKARRVTFNEITQRVVTESIRNPRDIDYCLVDAQQARRILDRIVGYQLSPLLWKKIRRGLSAGRVQSVATRLVVDRENEIRAFVPKEYWSLDVKLDRIGKPGSFVAHYYGEDKKRELENEEQTDAVIRDITGREFTVTNVKKAEKKRSAAPPFTTSTLQQEASRKLNMTPKRTMAIAQQLYEGVDVAGEGTLGLITYMRTDSLRLSDEAMAAAADFIKSRYGSSNYYGKFHVFKTKSGAQDAHEAIRPTHVELDPERIQSSLTKEQYKLYKLIWSRFLASQMANAVYDTVSIDTECAGHVFRSSHQSMKFPGFIAVYEEGRDEEDEAVGSPLPDLQAGDRASIADIKKEQHFTQPPARYTEATLVKAMEEKGVGRPSTYASIVSTIQDREYVVKTDKRLAPTPLGEVVNGLMMEHFVDIIDVEFTANMENRLDDVEAGKRNWKDVLADFYQGFHQEMLDAEAALEGTRLKVPEEETDEICEVCGRKMVVKTGRFGKFLACPGWPECKNTKPIVERMPGRCPNCGSGLLKRKSKRGYAFYACEKGAECGFMSWDVPTELDCPVCGHTMFKKSGRGRQKAFCINEKCANFLPEDKRGYYKKKTDAGEPGEKAEQSEKKGTKKPADRKTAAKKTAKKTEAAK
;
A
#
# COMPACT_ATOMS: atom_id res chain seq x y z
N MET A 1 17.38 -41.76 -18.93
CA MET A 1 17.94 -40.47 -18.47
C MET A 1 18.44 -40.65 -17.06
N ALA A 2 19.66 -40.24 -16.74
CA ALA A 2 20.19 -40.23 -15.38
C ALA A 2 19.24 -39.40 -14.50
N LYS A 3 18.98 -39.83 -13.26
CA LYS A 3 18.18 -39.02 -12.31
C LYS A 3 18.96 -37.73 -12.01
N PRO A 4 18.29 -36.56 -11.99
CA PRO A 4 18.97 -35.31 -11.61
C PRO A 4 19.58 -35.47 -10.20
N SER A 5 20.88 -35.18 -10.09
CA SER A 5 21.65 -35.34 -8.86
C SER A 5 21.46 -34.19 -7.86
N ASN A 6 20.83 -33.10 -8.30
CA ASN A 6 20.68 -31.89 -7.51
C ASN A 6 19.20 -31.53 -7.28
N LEU A 7 18.85 -31.21 -6.04
CA LEU A 7 17.54 -30.68 -5.66
C LEU A 7 17.66 -29.21 -5.25
N VAL A 8 16.85 -28.33 -5.85
CA VAL A 8 16.73 -26.93 -5.45
C VAL A 8 15.36 -26.72 -4.83
N ILE A 9 15.30 -26.23 -3.60
CA ILE A 9 14.04 -25.94 -2.90
C ILE A 9 13.87 -24.43 -2.77
N VAL A 10 12.79 -23.91 -3.34
CA VAL A 10 12.38 -22.50 -3.31
C VAL A 10 11.08 -22.32 -2.56
N GLU A 11 10.64 -21.09 -2.31
CA GLU A 11 9.40 -20.82 -1.54
C GLU A 11 8.12 -20.95 -2.35
N SER A 12 8.17 -20.61 -3.64
CA SER A 12 6.96 -20.50 -4.46
C SER A 12 7.06 -21.27 -5.78
N PRO A 13 5.91 -21.72 -6.33
CA PRO A 13 5.87 -22.37 -7.64
C PRO A 13 6.34 -21.48 -8.78
N SER A 14 6.12 -20.15 -8.68
CA SER A 14 6.59 -19.19 -9.70
C SER A 14 8.11 -19.19 -9.77
N LYS A 15 8.80 -19.09 -8.62
CA LYS A 15 10.26 -19.23 -8.54
C LYS A 15 10.73 -20.57 -9.09
N ALA A 16 10.06 -21.67 -8.71
CA ALA A 16 10.43 -23.00 -9.17
C ALA A 16 10.37 -23.09 -10.70
N LYS A 17 9.34 -22.52 -11.32
CA LYS A 17 9.18 -22.50 -12.79
C LYS A 17 10.31 -21.68 -13.44
N THR A 18 10.63 -20.49 -12.90
CA THR A 18 11.64 -19.59 -13.47
C THR A 18 13.04 -20.18 -13.33
N ILE A 19 13.42 -20.57 -12.11
CA ILE A 19 14.75 -21.11 -11.81
C ILE A 19 14.99 -22.47 -12.52
N GLY A 20 13.94 -23.32 -12.60
CA GLY A 20 14.03 -24.59 -13.30
C GLY A 20 14.36 -24.45 -14.79
N LYS A 21 13.90 -23.38 -15.43
CA LYS A 21 14.26 -23.09 -16.83
C LYS A 21 15.73 -22.68 -16.99
N TYR A 22 16.32 -22.05 -15.98
CA TYR A 22 17.72 -21.58 -16.04
C TYR A 22 18.75 -22.66 -15.75
N LEU A 23 18.40 -23.60 -14.86
CA LEU A 23 19.34 -24.62 -14.36
C LEU A 23 19.44 -25.88 -15.24
N GLY A 24 18.40 -26.15 -16.06
CA GLY A 24 18.40 -27.30 -16.97
C GLY A 24 18.12 -28.64 -16.29
N PRO A 25 18.36 -29.78 -17.00
CA PRO A 25 17.87 -31.10 -16.62
C PRO A 25 18.59 -31.76 -15.43
N ASP A 26 19.78 -31.28 -15.05
CA ASP A 26 20.57 -31.81 -13.94
C ASP A 26 20.02 -31.40 -12.57
N TYR A 27 19.06 -30.52 -12.55
CA TYR A 27 18.43 -30.00 -11.35
C TYR A 27 16.94 -30.28 -11.30
N THR A 28 16.47 -30.78 -10.18
CA THR A 28 15.05 -30.80 -9.83
C THR A 28 14.72 -29.58 -8.97
N VAL A 29 13.80 -28.71 -9.42
CA VAL A 29 13.39 -27.54 -8.65
C VAL A 29 11.99 -27.77 -8.08
N LYS A 30 11.84 -27.64 -6.76
CA LYS A 30 10.57 -27.83 -6.05
C LYS A 30 10.25 -26.62 -5.15
N ALA A 31 8.98 -26.40 -4.87
CA ALA A 31 8.50 -25.32 -4.00
C ALA A 31 8.08 -25.84 -2.63
N SER A 32 8.50 -25.19 -1.54
CA SER A 32 8.06 -25.48 -0.17
C SER A 32 6.69 -24.86 0.14
N MET A 33 6.18 -23.97 -0.70
CA MET A 33 4.95 -23.23 -0.44
C MET A 33 4.98 -22.42 0.87
N GLY A 34 6.14 -21.79 1.20
CA GLY A 34 6.41 -21.09 2.44
C GLY A 34 6.85 -22.02 3.58
N HIS A 35 6.60 -21.61 4.83
CA HIS A 35 6.97 -22.40 6.01
C HIS A 35 6.31 -23.77 6.06
N LEU A 36 7.10 -24.82 6.38
CA LEU A 36 6.63 -26.17 6.60
C LEU A 36 6.63 -26.57 8.09
N ARG A 37 7.25 -25.76 8.94
CA ARG A 37 7.34 -25.95 10.39
C ARG A 37 7.09 -24.61 11.09
N ASP A 38 6.27 -24.59 12.14
CA ASP A 38 5.95 -23.37 12.91
C ASP A 38 5.61 -23.73 14.35
N LEU A 39 5.46 -22.71 15.23
CA LEU A 39 4.96 -22.89 16.59
C LEU A 39 3.50 -23.39 16.58
N PRO A 40 3.07 -24.15 17.60
CA PRO A 40 1.69 -24.65 17.70
C PRO A 40 0.66 -23.50 17.61
N LYS A 41 -0.48 -23.75 16.95
CA LYS A 41 -1.53 -22.73 16.79
C LYS A 41 -2.37 -22.47 18.04
N SER A 42 -2.47 -23.45 18.95
CA SER A 42 -3.40 -23.40 20.10
C SER A 42 -2.71 -23.22 21.46
N THR A 43 -1.39 -23.29 21.52
CA THR A 43 -0.62 -23.18 22.75
C THR A 43 0.54 -22.20 22.57
N MET A 44 1.15 -21.75 23.68
CA MET A 44 2.32 -20.88 23.66
C MET A 44 3.44 -21.45 22.78
N GLY A 45 3.79 -22.72 23.01
CA GLY A 45 4.80 -23.42 22.23
C GLY A 45 6.22 -22.93 22.45
N VAL A 46 6.46 -22.17 23.54
CA VAL A 46 7.75 -21.64 23.97
C VAL A 46 7.88 -21.90 25.45
N ASP A 47 9.04 -22.40 25.88
CA ASP A 47 9.37 -22.57 27.30
C ASP A 47 9.87 -21.25 27.85
N LEU A 48 9.02 -20.58 28.63
CA LEU A 48 9.30 -19.24 29.18
C LEU A 48 10.25 -19.28 30.39
N GLU A 49 10.39 -20.42 31.06
CA GLU A 49 11.19 -20.59 32.28
C GLU A 49 12.59 -21.07 32.00
N HIS A 50 12.79 -21.85 30.90
CA HIS A 50 14.07 -22.49 30.59
C HIS A 50 14.61 -22.04 29.22
N GLY A 51 14.94 -20.75 29.11
CA GLY A 51 15.70 -20.18 27.98
C GLY A 51 14.93 -20.05 26.67
N PHE A 52 13.62 -19.85 26.72
CA PHE A 52 12.76 -19.54 25.58
C PHE A 52 12.79 -20.56 24.44
N THR A 53 13.02 -21.83 24.77
CA THR A 53 13.16 -22.90 23.78
C THR A 53 11.84 -23.11 23.03
N PRO A 54 11.80 -22.94 21.68
CA PRO A 54 10.58 -23.10 20.91
C PRO A 54 10.28 -24.56 20.58
N LYS A 55 9.02 -24.96 20.63
CA LYS A 55 8.55 -26.25 20.17
C LYS A 55 7.96 -26.12 18.77
N TYR A 56 8.78 -26.36 17.75
CA TYR A 56 8.32 -26.33 16.36
C TYR A 56 7.63 -27.64 15.96
N LEU A 57 6.51 -27.53 15.24
CA LEU A 57 5.74 -28.64 14.70
C LEU A 57 5.56 -28.47 13.18
N PRO A 58 5.45 -29.57 12.42
CA PRO A 58 5.02 -29.50 11.03
C PRO A 58 3.69 -28.77 10.89
N VAL A 59 3.58 -27.94 9.85
CA VAL A 59 2.35 -27.20 9.55
C VAL A 59 1.29 -28.17 9.05
N SER A 60 0.15 -28.21 9.74
CA SER A 60 -0.99 -29.06 9.39
C SER A 60 -1.49 -28.78 7.96
N GLY A 61 -1.78 -29.88 7.22
CA GLY A 61 -2.23 -29.84 5.82
C GLY A 61 -1.09 -29.76 4.79
N LYS A 62 0.17 -29.91 5.23
CA LYS A 62 1.34 -29.98 4.36
C LYS A 62 2.07 -31.32 4.40
N GLU A 63 1.47 -32.32 4.96
CA GLU A 63 2.06 -33.65 5.20
C GLU A 63 2.52 -34.29 3.88
N ASP A 64 1.68 -34.26 2.85
CA ASP A 64 2.00 -34.80 1.52
C ASP A 64 3.19 -34.07 0.86
N LEU A 65 3.21 -32.75 0.94
CA LEU A 65 4.33 -31.96 0.43
C LEU A 65 5.63 -32.26 1.17
N ILE A 66 5.58 -32.42 2.50
CA ILE A 66 6.73 -32.79 3.32
C ILE A 66 7.26 -34.18 2.90
N LYS A 67 6.35 -35.15 2.67
CA LYS A 67 6.72 -36.49 2.20
C LYS A 67 7.36 -36.45 0.81
N GLU A 68 6.79 -35.63 -0.10
CA GLU A 68 7.32 -35.42 -1.44
C GLU A 68 8.75 -34.84 -1.40
N LEU A 69 8.96 -33.78 -0.59
CA LEU A 69 10.28 -33.16 -0.44
C LEU A 69 11.28 -34.09 0.21
N LYS A 70 10.90 -34.88 1.22
CA LYS A 70 11.76 -35.91 1.84
C LYS A 70 12.22 -36.96 0.82
N THR A 71 11.30 -37.41 -0.03
CA THR A 71 11.61 -38.40 -1.08
C THR A 71 12.58 -37.81 -2.11
N ALA A 72 12.35 -36.57 -2.54
CA ALA A 72 13.23 -35.88 -3.49
C ALA A 72 14.62 -35.61 -2.87
N ALA A 73 14.66 -35.17 -1.62
CA ALA A 73 15.90 -34.91 -0.90
C ALA A 73 16.75 -36.20 -0.67
N ALA A 74 16.08 -37.31 -0.39
CA ALA A 74 16.78 -38.59 -0.25
C ALA A 74 17.46 -39.06 -1.55
N GLN A 75 16.86 -38.72 -2.71
CA GLN A 75 17.37 -39.12 -4.02
C GLN A 75 18.42 -38.17 -4.58
N ALA A 76 18.57 -36.96 -4.05
CA ALA A 76 19.54 -35.97 -4.49
C ALA A 76 20.88 -36.14 -3.78
N ASP A 77 21.98 -35.82 -4.46
CA ASP A 77 23.34 -35.77 -3.89
C ASP A 77 23.50 -34.46 -3.08
N THR A 78 23.04 -33.35 -3.64
CA THR A 78 23.07 -32.01 -3.01
C THR A 78 21.68 -31.39 -2.99
N VAL A 79 21.34 -30.74 -1.88
CA VAL A 79 20.09 -29.99 -1.71
C VAL A 79 20.41 -28.51 -1.53
N TYR A 80 20.04 -27.70 -2.53
CA TYR A 80 20.17 -26.26 -2.49
C TYR A 80 18.89 -25.65 -1.88
N LEU A 81 19.05 -24.89 -0.79
CA LEU A 81 18.00 -24.16 -0.11
C LEU A 81 17.99 -22.72 -0.65
N ALA A 82 17.12 -22.47 -1.62
CA ALA A 82 17.11 -21.27 -2.47
C ALA A 82 15.94 -20.32 -2.16
N THR A 83 15.70 -20.09 -0.88
CA THR A 83 14.69 -19.18 -0.37
C THR A 83 15.13 -17.71 -0.44
N ASP A 84 14.23 -16.75 -0.18
CA ASP A 84 14.51 -15.30 -0.27
C ASP A 84 15.75 -14.88 0.55
N PRO A 85 16.40 -13.78 0.19
CA PRO A 85 17.66 -13.34 0.84
C PRO A 85 17.43 -12.59 2.16
N ASP A 86 16.25 -12.69 2.79
CA ASP A 86 15.97 -12.08 4.08
C ASP A 86 15.97 -13.12 5.23
N ARG A 87 15.82 -12.63 6.48
CA ARG A 87 15.80 -13.49 7.69
C ARG A 87 14.64 -14.50 7.67
N GLU A 88 13.52 -14.19 6.99
CA GLU A 88 12.40 -15.12 6.85
C GLU A 88 12.77 -16.30 5.92
N GLY A 89 13.43 -16.00 4.78
CA GLY A 89 13.94 -17.03 3.88
C GLY A 89 15.03 -17.89 4.53
N GLU A 90 15.92 -17.29 5.35
CA GLU A 90 16.93 -18.06 6.10
C GLU A 90 16.31 -19.02 7.09
N ALA A 91 15.28 -18.58 7.84
CA ALA A 91 14.54 -19.42 8.75
C ALA A 91 13.77 -20.55 8.03
N ILE A 92 13.19 -20.27 6.85
CA ILE A 92 12.56 -21.31 6.01
C ILE A 92 13.60 -22.37 5.61
N SER A 93 14.80 -21.94 5.16
CA SER A 93 15.92 -22.83 4.82
C SER A 93 16.33 -23.70 5.99
N TRP A 94 16.50 -23.11 7.17
CA TRP A 94 16.82 -23.85 8.39
C TRP A 94 15.70 -24.84 8.76
N HIS A 95 14.45 -24.43 8.73
CA HIS A 95 13.33 -25.33 8.98
C HIS A 95 13.26 -26.47 7.99
N LEU A 96 13.59 -26.25 6.71
CA LEU A 96 13.68 -27.32 5.71
C LEU A 96 14.80 -28.29 6.03
N LYS A 97 16.00 -27.80 6.36
CA LYS A 97 17.16 -28.63 6.76
C LYS A 97 16.78 -29.59 7.90
N GLU A 98 16.22 -29.04 8.98
CA GLU A 98 15.78 -29.79 10.14
C GLU A 98 14.67 -30.80 9.80
N LEU A 99 13.62 -30.37 9.09
CA LEU A 99 12.44 -31.20 8.78
C LEU A 99 12.78 -32.36 7.84
N LEU A 100 13.71 -32.12 6.90
CA LEU A 100 14.16 -33.11 5.92
C LEU A 100 15.34 -33.95 6.47
N ALA A 101 15.83 -33.64 7.68
CA ALA A 101 17.01 -34.27 8.31
C ALA A 101 18.25 -34.26 7.38
N LEU A 102 18.55 -33.11 6.79
CA LEU A 102 19.68 -32.96 5.87
C LEU A 102 21.00 -32.81 6.66
N PRO A 103 22.01 -33.62 6.37
CA PRO A 103 23.34 -33.43 6.93
C PRO A 103 24.00 -32.17 6.35
N ASP A 104 24.99 -31.61 7.06
CA ASP A 104 25.63 -30.33 6.74
C ASP A 104 26.36 -30.35 5.38
N ASP A 105 26.94 -31.48 5.00
CA ASP A 105 27.64 -31.66 3.73
C ASP A 105 26.68 -31.70 2.52
N LYS A 106 25.39 -32.05 2.75
CA LYS A 106 24.38 -32.16 1.70
C LYS A 106 23.56 -30.88 1.53
N ALA A 107 23.35 -30.11 2.60
CA ALA A 107 22.58 -28.88 2.57
C ALA A 107 23.44 -27.68 2.17
N ARG A 108 23.02 -26.94 1.14
CA ARG A 108 23.71 -25.74 0.67
C ARG A 108 22.71 -24.60 0.57
N ARG A 109 23.08 -23.41 1.04
CA ARG A 109 22.26 -22.20 1.00
C ARG A 109 22.64 -21.35 -0.22
N VAL A 110 21.66 -20.91 -0.98
CA VAL A 110 21.82 -19.95 -2.07
C VAL A 110 20.78 -18.84 -1.98
N THR A 111 21.18 -17.61 -2.32
CA THR A 111 20.33 -16.42 -2.29
C THR A 111 20.42 -15.67 -3.60
N PHE A 112 19.33 -14.99 -4.00
CA PHE A 112 19.28 -14.24 -5.24
C PHE A 112 18.72 -12.84 -4.97
N ASN A 113 19.52 -11.81 -5.20
CA ASN A 113 19.03 -10.43 -5.16
C ASN A 113 18.18 -10.09 -6.39
N GLU A 114 18.36 -10.84 -7.47
CA GLU A 114 17.53 -10.81 -8.69
C GLU A 114 17.44 -12.22 -9.29
N ILE A 115 16.33 -12.54 -9.94
CA ILE A 115 16.14 -13.86 -10.56
C ILE A 115 16.40 -13.74 -12.07
N THR A 116 17.68 -13.64 -12.41
CA THR A 116 18.22 -13.70 -13.78
C THR A 116 19.01 -14.98 -13.97
N GLN A 117 19.14 -15.43 -15.23
CA GLN A 117 19.89 -16.68 -15.53
C GLN A 117 21.33 -16.59 -15.03
N ARG A 118 21.98 -15.44 -15.21
CA ARG A 118 23.37 -15.20 -14.76
C ARG A 118 23.48 -15.34 -13.25
N VAL A 119 22.69 -14.58 -12.48
CA VAL A 119 22.78 -14.56 -11.01
C VAL A 119 22.40 -15.92 -10.43
N VAL A 120 21.37 -16.60 -10.94
CA VAL A 120 20.99 -17.94 -10.47
C VAL A 120 22.09 -18.95 -10.70
N THR A 121 22.71 -18.96 -11.89
CA THR A 121 23.80 -19.89 -12.22
C THR A 121 25.04 -19.63 -11.38
N GLU A 122 25.39 -18.36 -11.16
CA GLU A 122 26.53 -17.94 -10.35
C GLU A 122 26.35 -18.31 -8.87
N SER A 123 25.17 -18.03 -8.32
CA SER A 123 24.85 -18.35 -6.91
C SER A 123 24.86 -19.86 -6.64
N ILE A 124 24.38 -20.67 -7.58
CA ILE A 124 24.43 -22.16 -7.46
C ILE A 124 25.88 -22.66 -7.46
N ARG A 125 26.79 -22.00 -8.20
CA ARG A 125 28.22 -22.36 -8.21
C ARG A 125 28.95 -21.95 -6.95
N ASN A 126 28.45 -20.93 -6.26
CA ASN A 126 29.05 -20.35 -5.06
C ASN A 126 28.07 -20.41 -3.87
N PRO A 127 27.65 -21.60 -3.43
CA PRO A 127 26.74 -21.72 -2.31
C PRO A 127 27.46 -21.42 -0.99
N ARG A 128 26.66 -21.05 0.03
CA ARG A 128 27.13 -20.85 1.40
C ARG A 128 26.42 -21.79 2.38
N ASP A 129 26.83 -21.78 3.61
CA ASP A 129 26.09 -22.42 4.69
C ASP A 129 24.92 -21.52 5.17
N ILE A 130 24.01 -22.10 5.97
CA ILE A 130 22.92 -21.34 6.61
C ILE A 130 23.54 -20.37 7.62
N ASP A 131 23.10 -19.12 7.57
CA ASP A 131 23.47 -18.11 8.54
C ASP A 131 22.57 -18.19 9.78
N TYR A 132 23.14 -18.75 10.85
CA TYR A 132 22.40 -18.93 12.11
C TYR A 132 22.10 -17.63 12.83
N CYS A 133 22.83 -16.53 12.58
CA CYS A 133 22.50 -15.22 13.14
C CYS A 133 21.17 -14.69 12.57
N LEU A 134 20.96 -14.86 11.26
CA LEU A 134 19.69 -14.54 10.61
C LEU A 134 18.55 -15.43 11.12
N VAL A 135 18.80 -16.73 11.32
CA VAL A 135 17.82 -17.67 11.89
C VAL A 135 17.43 -17.25 13.29
N ASP A 136 18.41 -16.92 14.13
CA ASP A 136 18.21 -16.51 15.52
C ASP A 136 17.43 -15.19 15.61
N ALA A 137 17.71 -14.24 14.74
CA ALA A 137 16.97 -12.97 14.66
C ALA A 137 15.49 -13.20 14.28
N GLN A 138 15.22 -14.11 13.34
CA GLN A 138 13.84 -14.47 12.98
C GLN A 138 13.16 -15.24 14.11
N GLN A 139 13.84 -16.18 14.77
CA GLN A 139 13.31 -16.91 15.92
C GLN A 139 12.97 -15.97 17.07
N ALA A 140 13.89 -15.05 17.41
CA ALA A 140 13.66 -14.04 18.44
C ALA A 140 12.42 -13.22 18.17
N ARG A 141 12.27 -12.71 16.94
CA ARG A 141 11.06 -11.97 16.54
C ARG A 141 9.81 -12.84 16.64
N ARG A 142 9.85 -14.07 16.12
CA ARG A 142 8.70 -14.97 16.14
C ARG A 142 8.25 -15.33 17.55
N ILE A 143 9.20 -15.57 18.46
CA ILE A 143 8.95 -15.88 19.87
C ILE A 143 8.41 -14.63 20.59
N LEU A 144 9.02 -13.48 20.39
CA LEU A 144 8.58 -12.19 20.94
C LEU A 144 7.12 -11.89 20.57
N ASP A 145 6.79 -11.97 19.28
CA ASP A 145 5.43 -11.72 18.81
C ASP A 145 4.45 -12.79 19.32
N ARG A 146 4.92 -14.02 19.55
CA ARG A 146 4.15 -15.09 20.16
C ARG A 146 3.84 -14.77 21.62
N ILE A 147 4.83 -14.40 22.42
CA ILE A 147 4.67 -14.07 23.85
C ILE A 147 3.65 -12.93 23.98
N VAL A 148 3.88 -11.82 23.32
CA VAL A 148 3.00 -10.65 23.39
C VAL A 148 1.58 -11.01 22.92
N GLY A 149 1.44 -11.62 21.75
CA GLY A 149 0.13 -11.91 21.18
C GLY A 149 -0.69 -12.92 21.99
N TYR A 150 -0.05 -13.92 22.58
CA TYR A 150 -0.73 -14.98 23.36
C TYR A 150 -1.08 -14.57 24.80
N GLN A 151 -0.40 -13.59 25.37
CA GLN A 151 -0.74 -13.08 26.70
C GLN A 151 -1.71 -11.90 26.60
N LEU A 152 -1.47 -10.92 25.73
CA LEU A 152 -2.35 -9.74 25.60
C LEU A 152 -3.71 -10.06 24.97
N SER A 153 -3.77 -10.91 23.96
CA SER A 153 -5.03 -11.16 23.26
C SER A 153 -6.11 -11.77 24.17
N PRO A 154 -5.84 -12.76 25.02
CA PRO A 154 -6.81 -13.25 26.01
C PRO A 154 -7.27 -12.19 26.99
N LEU A 155 -6.38 -11.31 27.46
CA LEU A 155 -6.73 -10.17 28.31
C LEU A 155 -7.73 -9.24 27.63
N LEU A 156 -7.48 -8.85 26.37
CA LEU A 156 -8.40 -8.05 25.58
C LEU A 156 -9.76 -8.74 25.37
N TRP A 157 -9.77 -10.09 25.22
CA TRP A 157 -11.02 -10.85 25.08
C TRP A 157 -11.84 -10.85 26.35
N LYS A 158 -11.19 -10.96 27.51
CA LYS A 158 -11.82 -10.94 28.82
C LYS A 158 -12.36 -9.55 29.16
N LYS A 159 -11.58 -8.50 28.82
CA LYS A 159 -11.86 -7.13 29.26
C LYS A 159 -12.66 -6.28 28.26
N ILE A 160 -12.61 -6.58 26.98
CA ILE A 160 -13.32 -5.85 25.93
C ILE A 160 -14.26 -6.80 25.17
N ARG A 161 -13.74 -7.54 24.18
CA ARG A 161 -14.51 -8.53 23.40
C ARG A 161 -13.63 -9.59 22.74
N ARG A 162 -14.19 -10.78 22.47
CA ARG A 162 -13.50 -11.86 21.74
C ARG A 162 -13.11 -11.45 20.32
N GLY A 163 -11.98 -11.99 19.84
CA GLY A 163 -11.48 -11.80 18.48
C GLY A 163 -10.54 -10.62 18.30
N LEU A 164 -10.27 -9.86 19.37
CA LEU A 164 -9.25 -8.81 19.35
C LEU A 164 -7.85 -9.45 19.42
N SER A 165 -6.85 -8.74 18.93
CA SER A 165 -5.44 -9.12 19.09
C SER A 165 -4.61 -7.87 19.36
N ALA A 166 -3.66 -8.01 20.26
CA ALA A 166 -2.60 -7.04 20.43
C ALA A 166 -1.29 -7.63 19.94
N GLY A 167 -0.41 -6.78 19.50
CA GLY A 167 0.93 -7.11 19.08
C GLY A 167 1.77 -5.86 19.13
N ARG A 168 3.03 -5.99 19.49
CA ARG A 168 3.95 -4.88 19.73
C ARG A 168 3.87 -3.79 18.63
N VAL A 169 4.21 -4.11 17.41
CA VAL A 169 4.27 -3.12 16.32
C VAL A 169 2.88 -2.64 15.86
N GLN A 170 1.87 -3.53 15.88
CA GLN A 170 0.50 -3.13 15.51
C GLN A 170 -0.12 -2.15 16.51
N SER A 171 0.17 -2.31 17.81
CA SER A 171 -0.32 -1.41 18.85
C SER A 171 0.29 -0.01 18.70
N VAL A 172 1.60 0.07 18.44
CA VAL A 172 2.27 1.35 18.16
C VAL A 172 1.72 2.00 16.88
N ALA A 173 1.48 1.24 15.81
CA ALA A 173 0.88 1.80 14.60
C ALA A 173 -0.55 2.34 14.84
N THR A 174 -1.33 1.68 15.70
CA THR A 174 -2.65 2.18 16.13
C THR A 174 -2.50 3.45 16.95
N ARG A 175 -1.56 3.49 17.90
CA ARG A 175 -1.24 4.67 18.72
C ARG A 175 -0.90 5.88 17.85
N LEU A 176 -0.06 5.73 16.83
CA LEU A 176 0.28 6.84 15.91
C LEU A 176 -0.96 7.46 15.27
N VAL A 177 -1.95 6.64 14.91
CA VAL A 177 -3.20 7.13 14.32
C VAL A 177 -4.08 7.81 15.38
N VAL A 178 -4.14 7.25 16.60
CA VAL A 178 -4.91 7.85 17.72
C VAL A 178 -4.28 9.17 18.16
N ASP A 179 -2.96 9.23 18.32
CA ASP A 179 -2.24 10.44 18.70
C ASP A 179 -2.48 11.57 17.68
N ARG A 180 -2.42 11.25 16.37
CA ARG A 180 -2.76 12.20 15.31
C ARG A 180 -4.21 12.69 15.40
N GLU A 181 -5.15 11.84 15.71
CA GLU A 181 -6.55 12.25 15.90
C GLU A 181 -6.71 13.15 17.14
N ASN A 182 -5.97 12.89 18.22
CA ASN A 182 -5.94 13.74 19.40
C ASN A 182 -5.30 15.11 19.11
N GLU A 183 -4.22 15.15 18.32
CA GLU A 183 -3.63 16.41 17.82
C GLU A 183 -4.66 17.23 17.04
N ILE A 184 -5.44 16.57 16.15
CA ILE A 184 -6.49 17.24 15.37
C ILE A 184 -7.60 17.79 16.26
N ARG A 185 -8.05 17.01 17.25
CA ARG A 185 -9.11 17.42 18.19
C ARG A 185 -8.68 18.56 19.13
N ALA A 186 -7.41 18.57 19.51
CA ALA A 186 -6.84 19.59 20.37
C ALA A 186 -6.41 20.86 19.61
N PHE A 187 -6.44 20.80 18.27
CA PHE A 187 -5.97 21.91 17.45
C PHE A 187 -6.88 23.13 17.54
N VAL A 188 -6.28 24.28 17.81
CA VAL A 188 -6.95 25.58 17.84
C VAL A 188 -6.51 26.37 16.61
N PRO A 189 -7.40 26.63 15.64
CA PRO A 189 -7.09 27.45 14.50
C PRO A 189 -6.61 28.84 14.89
N LYS A 190 -5.49 29.28 14.32
CA LYS A 190 -5.00 30.65 14.45
C LYS A 190 -5.31 31.41 13.19
N GLU A 191 -5.85 32.60 13.36
CA GLU A 191 -6.11 33.53 12.30
C GLU A 191 -4.81 34.12 11.75
N TYR A 192 -4.72 34.28 10.46
CA TYR A 192 -3.70 35.05 9.76
C TYR A 192 -4.28 35.63 8.46
N TRP A 193 -3.66 36.66 7.95
CA TRP A 193 -4.10 37.33 6.73
C TRP A 193 -3.02 37.31 5.68
N SER A 194 -3.42 37.19 4.42
CA SER A 194 -2.57 37.47 3.26
C SER A 194 -2.98 38.77 2.62
N LEU A 195 -1.99 39.50 2.15
CA LEU A 195 -2.17 40.75 1.44
C LEU A 195 -1.39 40.69 0.12
N ASP A 196 -2.12 40.67 -0.97
CA ASP A 196 -1.62 40.62 -2.32
C ASP A 196 -1.90 41.99 -3.01
N VAL A 197 -0.90 42.53 -3.63
CA VAL A 197 -1.04 43.79 -4.37
C VAL A 197 -0.69 43.54 -5.83
N LYS A 198 -1.65 43.80 -6.71
CA LYS A 198 -1.39 43.83 -8.14
C LYS A 198 -0.80 45.17 -8.52
N LEU A 199 0.38 45.13 -9.09
CA LEU A 199 1.18 46.31 -9.45
C LEU A 199 1.28 46.44 -10.96
N ASP A 200 1.02 47.65 -11.48
CA ASP A 200 1.26 48.03 -12.86
C ASP A 200 2.54 48.86 -12.96
N ARG A 201 3.39 48.55 -13.91
CA ARG A 201 4.65 49.27 -14.15
C ARG A 201 4.40 50.66 -14.63
N ILE A 202 5.11 51.64 -14.07
CA ILE A 202 5.04 53.04 -14.53
C ILE A 202 6.00 53.21 -15.71
N GLY A 203 5.49 53.73 -16.80
CA GLY A 203 6.26 54.04 -18.01
C GLY A 203 6.63 52.85 -18.91
N LYS A 204 6.24 51.62 -18.54
CA LYS A 204 6.46 50.39 -19.32
C LYS A 204 5.25 49.48 -19.22
N PRO A 205 4.94 48.66 -20.23
CA PRO A 205 3.83 47.70 -20.13
C PRO A 205 4.17 46.53 -19.19
N GLY A 206 3.15 45.97 -18.53
CA GLY A 206 3.24 44.78 -17.70
C GLY A 206 2.77 44.99 -16.27
N SER A 207 2.11 43.98 -15.74
CA SER A 207 1.65 43.94 -14.35
C SER A 207 2.15 42.67 -13.66
N PHE A 208 2.23 42.66 -12.34
CA PHE A 208 2.61 41.52 -11.53
C PHE A 208 1.95 41.61 -10.17
N VAL A 209 1.88 40.45 -9.46
CA VAL A 209 1.34 40.40 -8.11
C VAL A 209 2.50 40.30 -7.13
N ALA A 210 2.46 41.13 -6.10
CA ALA A 210 3.42 41.17 -5.02
C ALA A 210 2.72 40.85 -3.71
N HIS A 211 3.26 39.85 -2.95
CA HIS A 211 2.74 39.38 -1.70
C HIS A 211 3.44 40.08 -0.54
N TYR A 212 2.68 40.47 0.47
CA TYR A 212 3.25 41.10 1.66
C TYR A 212 4.30 40.18 2.30
N TYR A 213 5.47 40.72 2.57
CA TYR A 213 6.58 40.00 3.15
C TYR A 213 6.88 40.47 4.60
N GLY A 214 6.70 41.72 4.89
CA GLY A 214 7.00 42.33 6.17
C GLY A 214 7.71 43.68 5.99
N GLU A 215 8.43 44.07 7.00
CA GLU A 215 9.30 45.29 6.95
C GLU A 215 10.74 44.83 6.66
N ASP A 216 11.52 44.48 7.69
CA ASP A 216 12.90 43.98 7.56
C ASP A 216 12.98 42.44 7.47
N LYS A 217 11.98 41.72 7.98
CA LYS A 217 11.90 40.27 8.05
C LYS A 217 10.52 39.79 7.63
N LYS A 218 10.43 38.52 7.27
CA LYS A 218 9.15 37.88 7.02
C LYS A 218 8.27 38.04 8.26
N ARG A 219 7.10 38.63 8.10
CA ARG A 219 6.11 38.85 9.15
C ARG A 219 4.74 38.44 8.64
N GLU A 220 4.00 37.71 9.45
CA GLU A 220 2.62 37.37 9.17
C GLU A 220 1.69 38.46 9.74
N LEU A 221 0.62 38.75 9.01
CA LEU A 221 -0.45 39.63 9.46
C LEU A 221 -1.42 38.80 10.28
N GLU A 222 -1.55 39.07 11.56
CA GLU A 222 -2.27 38.24 12.52
C GLU A 222 -3.78 38.53 12.57
N ASN A 223 -4.19 39.72 12.08
CA ASN A 223 -5.59 40.15 12.12
C ASN A 223 -5.88 41.19 11.03
N GLU A 224 -7.17 41.48 10.86
CA GLU A 224 -7.65 42.46 9.88
C GLU A 224 -7.11 43.88 10.16
N GLU A 225 -7.01 44.29 11.42
CA GLU A 225 -6.56 45.63 11.80
C GLU A 225 -5.11 45.90 11.33
N GLN A 226 -4.21 44.93 11.52
CA GLN A 226 -2.83 45.02 11.02
C GLN A 226 -2.80 45.07 9.50
N THR A 227 -3.65 44.28 8.84
CA THR A 227 -3.74 44.27 7.37
C THR A 227 -4.25 45.59 6.84
N ASP A 228 -5.28 46.14 7.44
CA ASP A 228 -5.85 47.46 7.05
C ASP A 228 -4.89 48.61 7.37
N ALA A 229 -4.04 48.50 8.39
CA ALA A 229 -3.00 49.46 8.66
C ALA A 229 -1.99 49.54 7.48
N VAL A 230 -1.49 48.35 7.06
CA VAL A 230 -0.60 48.28 5.88
C VAL A 230 -1.27 48.84 4.63
N ILE A 231 -2.55 48.50 4.39
CA ILE A 231 -3.30 49.01 3.23
C ILE A 231 -3.40 50.53 3.27
N ARG A 232 -3.70 51.12 4.43
CA ARG A 232 -3.75 52.60 4.58
C ARG A 232 -2.41 53.25 4.26
N ASP A 233 -1.30 52.63 4.73
CA ASP A 233 0.05 53.18 4.52
C ASP A 233 0.47 53.18 3.06
N ILE A 234 0.09 52.14 2.29
CA ILE A 234 0.48 51.98 0.88
C ILE A 234 -0.50 52.66 -0.10
N THR A 235 -1.75 52.92 0.31
CA THR A 235 -2.78 53.45 -0.59
C THR A 235 -2.40 54.80 -1.15
N GLY A 236 -2.47 54.97 -2.50
CA GLY A 236 -2.14 56.21 -3.20
C GLY A 236 -0.65 56.45 -3.33
N ARG A 237 0.21 55.53 -2.93
CA ARG A 237 1.67 55.65 -3.07
C ARG A 237 2.19 54.72 -4.14
N GLU A 238 3.38 55.03 -4.64
CA GLU A 238 4.08 54.20 -5.62
C GLU A 238 4.99 53.21 -4.94
N PHE A 239 5.11 52.04 -5.53
CA PHE A 239 6.04 50.99 -5.15
C PHE A 239 7.35 51.17 -5.91
N THR A 240 8.48 50.97 -5.23
CA THR A 240 9.81 50.98 -5.83
C THR A 240 10.41 49.59 -5.75
N VAL A 241 10.94 49.08 -6.84
CA VAL A 241 11.69 47.81 -6.85
C VAL A 241 13.02 48.06 -6.14
N THR A 242 13.21 47.39 -4.98
CA THR A 242 14.43 47.55 -4.17
C THR A 242 15.46 46.46 -4.48
N ASN A 243 15.03 45.27 -4.83
CA ASN A 243 15.93 44.16 -5.08
C ASN A 243 15.39 43.24 -6.18
N VAL A 244 16.27 42.77 -7.06
CA VAL A 244 15.97 41.74 -8.06
C VAL A 244 17.04 40.67 -7.99
N LYS A 245 16.64 39.47 -7.48
CA LYS A 245 17.54 38.35 -7.37
C LYS A 245 17.19 37.31 -8.43
N LYS A 246 18.12 37.08 -9.35
CA LYS A 246 18.04 35.99 -10.34
C LYS A 246 19.01 34.90 -9.93
N ALA A 247 18.57 33.64 -9.89
CA ALA A 247 19.42 32.50 -9.50
C ALA A 247 18.98 31.22 -10.22
N GLU A 248 19.92 30.32 -10.42
CA GLU A 248 19.63 28.97 -10.86
C GLU A 248 19.44 28.06 -9.64
N LYS A 249 18.32 27.33 -9.59
CA LYS A 249 18.04 26.31 -8.58
C LYS A 249 18.11 24.93 -9.21
N LYS A 250 18.98 24.07 -8.68
CA LYS A 250 19.07 22.68 -9.09
C LYS A 250 18.19 21.82 -8.19
N ARG A 251 17.40 20.92 -8.79
CA ARG A 251 16.63 19.89 -8.10
C ARG A 251 17.21 18.52 -8.46
N SER A 252 17.69 17.79 -7.47
CA SER A 252 18.26 16.46 -7.66
C SER A 252 17.17 15.41 -7.73
N ALA A 253 17.44 14.34 -8.48
CA ALA A 253 16.59 13.15 -8.51
C ALA A 253 16.52 12.49 -7.13
N ALA A 254 15.38 11.91 -6.83
CA ALA A 254 15.22 11.10 -5.65
C ALA A 254 15.94 9.74 -5.81
N PRO A 255 16.37 9.09 -4.71
CA PRO A 255 17.03 7.78 -4.74
C PRO A 255 16.15 6.70 -5.38
N PRO A 256 16.72 5.56 -5.83
CA PRO A 256 15.92 4.40 -6.22
C PRO A 256 15.06 3.94 -5.04
N PHE A 257 14.06 3.11 -5.31
CA PHE A 257 13.10 2.70 -4.28
C PHE A 257 13.69 1.78 -3.23
N THR A 258 13.33 2.06 -1.98
CA THR A 258 13.25 1.09 -0.88
C THR A 258 11.82 0.53 -0.82
N THR A 259 11.59 -0.49 0.02
CA THR A 259 10.22 -1.02 0.25
C THR A 259 9.24 0.07 0.69
N SER A 260 9.66 0.92 1.63
CA SER A 260 8.83 1.98 2.17
C SER A 260 8.48 3.02 1.10
N THR A 261 9.48 3.54 0.38
CA THR A 261 9.27 4.56 -0.65
C THR A 261 8.47 4.02 -1.84
N LEU A 262 8.63 2.73 -2.20
CA LEU A 262 7.80 2.09 -3.21
C LEU A 262 6.32 2.00 -2.78
N GLN A 263 6.06 1.62 -1.53
CA GLN A 263 4.69 1.56 -1.00
C GLN A 263 4.04 2.95 -0.96
N GLN A 264 4.80 3.97 -0.58
CA GLN A 264 4.34 5.36 -0.56
C GLN A 264 3.96 5.84 -1.96
N GLU A 265 4.85 5.71 -2.93
CA GLU A 265 4.62 6.18 -4.30
C GLU A 265 3.55 5.38 -5.05
N ALA A 266 3.49 4.06 -4.83
CA ALA A 266 2.42 3.25 -5.38
C ALA A 266 1.03 3.62 -4.81
N SER A 267 0.99 4.02 -3.54
CA SER A 267 -0.24 4.54 -2.92
C SER A 267 -0.65 5.88 -3.52
N ARG A 268 0.29 6.84 -3.66
CA ARG A 268 0.03 8.18 -4.20
C ARG A 268 -0.37 8.14 -5.67
N LYS A 269 0.46 7.54 -6.51
CA LYS A 269 0.31 7.59 -7.97
C LYS A 269 -0.59 6.52 -8.57
N LEU A 270 -0.61 5.33 -7.97
CA LEU A 270 -1.32 4.18 -8.51
C LEU A 270 -2.58 3.83 -7.71
N ASN A 271 -2.79 4.47 -6.56
CA ASN A 271 -3.86 4.17 -5.61
C ASN A 271 -3.86 2.69 -5.20
N MET A 272 -2.66 2.13 -4.99
CA MET A 272 -2.45 0.75 -4.53
C MET A 272 -2.22 0.74 -3.02
N THR A 273 -2.83 -0.21 -2.31
CA THR A 273 -2.52 -0.43 -0.89
C THR A 273 -1.12 -1.02 -0.73
N PRO A 274 -0.41 -0.83 0.40
CA PRO A 274 0.90 -1.44 0.66
C PRO A 274 0.89 -2.95 0.42
N LYS A 275 -0.13 -3.67 0.91
CA LYS A 275 -0.31 -5.12 0.70
C LYS A 275 -0.41 -5.48 -0.78
N ARG A 276 -1.17 -4.71 -1.57
CA ARG A 276 -1.30 -4.97 -3.01
C ARG A 276 -0.01 -4.67 -3.76
N THR A 277 0.67 -3.59 -3.41
CA THR A 277 1.98 -3.22 -3.97
C THR A 277 2.98 -4.35 -3.78
N MET A 278 3.11 -4.87 -2.54
CA MET A 278 4.05 -5.95 -2.26
C MET A 278 3.69 -7.26 -2.96
N ALA A 279 2.39 -7.59 -3.08
CA ALA A 279 1.96 -8.79 -3.80
C ALA A 279 2.30 -8.73 -5.30
N ILE A 280 2.23 -7.54 -5.93
CA ILE A 280 2.60 -7.36 -7.33
C ILE A 280 4.12 -7.33 -7.49
N ALA A 281 4.84 -6.65 -6.58
CA ALA A 281 6.30 -6.63 -6.57
C ALA A 281 6.89 -8.06 -6.46
N GLN A 282 6.30 -8.90 -5.60
CA GLN A 282 6.67 -10.32 -5.49
C GLN A 282 6.52 -11.06 -6.84
N GLN A 283 5.42 -10.83 -7.56
CA GLN A 283 5.22 -11.44 -8.89
C GLN A 283 6.28 -10.97 -9.90
N LEU A 284 6.61 -9.67 -9.90
CA LEU A 284 7.64 -9.11 -10.78
C LEU A 284 9.03 -9.65 -10.45
N TYR A 285 9.34 -9.88 -9.18
CA TYR A 285 10.59 -10.47 -8.73
C TYR A 285 10.70 -11.96 -9.08
N GLU A 286 9.65 -12.76 -8.80
CA GLU A 286 9.67 -14.21 -8.97
C GLU A 286 9.69 -14.65 -10.43
N GLY A 287 9.22 -13.81 -11.34
CA GLY A 287 9.27 -14.03 -12.78
C GLY A 287 7.93 -13.90 -13.48
N VAL A 288 7.99 -13.28 -14.63
CA VAL A 288 6.88 -13.07 -15.58
C VAL A 288 7.30 -13.60 -16.95
N ASP A 289 6.37 -14.23 -17.66
CA ASP A 289 6.63 -14.66 -19.05
C ASP A 289 6.59 -13.42 -19.97
N VAL A 290 7.74 -13.01 -20.49
CA VAL A 290 7.91 -11.87 -21.41
C VAL A 290 8.06 -12.37 -22.84
N ALA A 291 7.22 -11.89 -23.74
CA ALA A 291 7.24 -12.32 -25.15
C ALA A 291 8.61 -12.03 -25.79
N GLY A 292 9.21 -13.05 -26.38
CA GLY A 292 10.54 -12.98 -27.01
C GLY A 292 11.73 -13.14 -26.05
N GLU A 293 11.52 -12.99 -24.75
CA GLU A 293 12.61 -13.04 -23.74
C GLU A 293 12.48 -14.27 -22.80
N GLY A 294 11.29 -14.89 -22.76
CA GLY A 294 11.02 -16.01 -21.85
C GLY A 294 10.53 -15.58 -20.48
N THR A 295 10.73 -16.43 -19.46
CA THR A 295 10.33 -16.12 -18.06
C THR A 295 11.48 -15.43 -17.36
N LEU A 296 11.27 -14.18 -16.89
CA LEU A 296 12.29 -13.35 -16.27
C LEU A 296 11.79 -12.75 -14.94
N GLY A 297 12.65 -12.67 -13.93
CA GLY A 297 12.47 -11.75 -12.83
C GLY A 297 12.74 -10.33 -13.32
N LEU A 298 11.75 -9.44 -13.21
CA LEU A 298 11.80 -8.09 -13.79
C LEU A 298 12.36 -7.04 -12.85
N ILE A 299 12.40 -7.32 -11.56
CA ILE A 299 12.92 -6.40 -10.54
C ILE A 299 13.82 -7.14 -9.55
N THR A 300 14.68 -6.38 -8.86
CA THR A 300 15.45 -6.86 -7.72
C THR A 300 14.54 -7.18 -6.53
N TYR A 301 15.09 -7.82 -5.50
CA TYR A 301 14.35 -8.19 -4.30
C TYR A 301 13.69 -6.97 -3.65
N MET A 302 12.39 -7.06 -3.41
CA MET A 302 11.55 -5.90 -3.05
C MET A 302 11.46 -5.61 -1.54
N ARG A 303 11.99 -6.46 -0.66
CA ARG A 303 12.04 -6.20 0.78
C ARG A 303 13.41 -5.71 1.16
N THR A 304 13.66 -4.43 0.98
CA THR A 304 14.95 -3.79 1.20
C THR A 304 14.79 -2.36 1.71
N ASP A 305 15.68 -1.92 2.55
CA ASP A 305 15.89 -0.53 2.95
C ASP A 305 17.21 0.05 2.39
N SER A 306 17.92 -0.75 1.60
CA SER A 306 19.15 -0.35 0.92
C SER A 306 18.88 0.57 -0.27
N LEU A 307 19.78 1.54 -0.47
CA LEU A 307 19.82 2.41 -1.65
C LEU A 307 20.99 2.05 -2.58
N ARG A 308 21.73 0.98 -2.26
CA ARG A 308 22.86 0.51 -3.07
C ARG A 308 22.38 0.05 -4.44
N LEU A 309 23.18 0.32 -5.45
CA LEU A 309 23.01 -0.17 -6.81
C LEU A 309 24.30 -0.89 -7.23
N SER A 310 24.19 -1.95 -8.02
CA SER A 310 25.36 -2.58 -8.62
C SER A 310 25.96 -1.70 -9.71
N ASP A 311 27.29 -1.76 -9.88
CA ASP A 311 28.00 -1.00 -10.91
C ASP A 311 27.51 -1.35 -12.32
N GLU A 312 27.16 -2.62 -12.55
CA GLU A 312 26.59 -3.09 -13.82
C GLU A 312 25.24 -2.40 -14.13
N ALA A 313 24.34 -2.30 -13.14
CA ALA A 313 23.06 -1.65 -13.33
C ALA A 313 23.22 -0.14 -13.58
N MET A 314 24.16 0.51 -12.88
CA MET A 314 24.47 1.92 -13.10
C MET A 314 25.09 2.17 -14.48
N ALA A 315 25.97 1.28 -14.95
CA ALA A 315 26.56 1.36 -16.29
C ALA A 315 25.49 1.18 -17.40
N ALA A 316 24.62 0.16 -17.28
CA ALA A 316 23.52 -0.06 -18.20
C ALA A 316 22.56 1.13 -18.23
N ALA A 317 22.22 1.72 -17.08
CA ALA A 317 21.41 2.93 -17.02
C ALA A 317 22.09 4.13 -17.70
N ALA A 318 23.41 4.33 -17.50
CA ALA A 318 24.16 5.41 -18.12
C ALA A 318 24.13 5.30 -19.67
N ASP A 319 24.33 4.10 -20.19
CA ASP A 319 24.31 3.85 -21.63
C ASP A 319 22.90 4.01 -22.22
N PHE A 320 21.87 3.55 -21.50
CA PHE A 320 20.48 3.72 -21.89
C PHE A 320 20.09 5.22 -21.90
N ILE A 321 20.46 5.98 -20.87
CA ILE A 321 20.17 7.43 -20.78
C ILE A 321 20.85 8.15 -21.95
N LYS A 322 22.13 7.93 -22.18
CA LYS A 322 22.88 8.59 -23.27
C LYS A 322 22.30 8.29 -24.66
N SER A 323 21.91 7.03 -24.89
CA SER A 323 21.34 6.61 -26.18
C SER A 323 19.93 7.12 -26.42
N ARG A 324 19.06 7.13 -25.39
CA ARG A 324 17.63 7.46 -25.54
C ARG A 324 17.31 8.93 -25.30
N TYR A 325 18.01 9.58 -24.38
CA TYR A 325 17.73 10.96 -23.92
C TYR A 325 18.86 11.94 -24.25
N GLY A 326 20.01 11.44 -24.68
CA GLY A 326 21.19 12.25 -24.96
C GLY A 326 22.12 12.40 -23.76
N SER A 327 23.41 12.66 -24.02
CA SER A 327 24.47 12.70 -23.00
C SER A 327 24.27 13.79 -21.95
N SER A 328 23.60 14.91 -22.30
CA SER A 328 23.28 16.00 -21.35
C SER A 328 22.30 15.58 -20.25
N ASN A 329 21.50 14.55 -20.49
CA ASN A 329 20.55 14.03 -19.50
C ASN A 329 21.16 12.98 -18.55
N TYR A 330 22.40 12.55 -18.78
CA TYR A 330 23.13 11.69 -17.85
C TYR A 330 23.79 12.56 -16.74
N TYR A 331 23.79 12.04 -15.50
CA TYR A 331 24.37 12.77 -14.34
C TYR A 331 25.88 13.09 -14.46
N GLY A 332 26.56 12.43 -15.41
CA GLY A 332 27.98 12.61 -15.70
C GLY A 332 28.90 11.61 -14.98
N LYS A 333 28.42 10.95 -13.95
CA LYS A 333 29.07 9.87 -13.19
C LYS A 333 28.00 8.99 -12.56
N PHE A 334 28.39 7.85 -11.98
CA PHE A 334 27.46 7.03 -11.19
C PHE A 334 26.92 7.84 -10.00
N HIS A 335 25.61 7.95 -9.92
CA HIS A 335 24.96 8.66 -8.83
C HIS A 335 24.72 7.68 -7.69
N VAL A 336 25.60 7.69 -6.71
CA VAL A 336 25.56 6.82 -5.52
C VAL A 336 24.82 7.54 -4.40
N PHE A 337 23.87 6.84 -3.79
CA PHE A 337 23.09 7.35 -2.67
C PHE A 337 23.60 6.73 -1.37
N LYS A 338 23.64 7.55 -0.31
CA LYS A 338 24.01 7.06 1.02
C LYS A 338 22.85 6.28 1.63
N THR A 339 23.08 5.04 1.98
CA THR A 339 22.15 4.24 2.76
C THR A 339 22.22 4.69 4.23
N LYS A 340 21.11 4.61 4.95
CA LYS A 340 21.08 4.88 6.41
C LYS A 340 21.98 3.88 7.13
N SER A 341 22.66 4.30 8.20
CA SER A 341 23.43 3.39 9.06
C SER A 341 22.49 2.34 9.66
N GLY A 342 22.84 1.05 9.51
CA GLY A 342 22.02 -0.08 9.99
C GLY A 342 21.13 -0.73 8.93
N ALA A 343 21.12 -0.24 7.67
CA ALA A 343 20.48 -0.97 6.59
C ALA A 343 21.29 -2.21 6.20
N GLN A 344 20.62 -3.24 5.72
CA GLN A 344 21.25 -4.48 5.28
C GLN A 344 22.10 -4.24 4.03
N ASP A 345 23.42 -4.12 4.22
CA ASP A 345 24.38 -3.86 3.13
C ASP A 345 24.41 -4.94 2.04
N ALA A 346 23.91 -6.14 2.34
CA ALA A 346 23.83 -7.24 1.38
C ALA A 346 22.76 -7.05 0.30
N HIS A 347 21.78 -6.16 0.54
CA HIS A 347 20.68 -5.91 -0.38
C HIS A 347 20.98 -4.75 -1.33
N GLU A 348 20.31 -4.77 -2.48
CA GLU A 348 20.22 -3.64 -3.41
C GLU A 348 18.88 -2.90 -3.27
N ALA A 349 18.83 -1.66 -3.80
CA ALA A 349 17.59 -0.94 -4.00
C ALA A 349 16.66 -1.67 -5.00
N ILE A 350 15.37 -1.37 -4.96
CA ILE A 350 14.40 -1.93 -5.91
C ILE A 350 14.59 -1.24 -7.27
N ARG A 351 15.03 -2.02 -8.26
CA ARG A 351 15.30 -1.57 -9.63
C ARG A 351 14.87 -2.63 -10.66
N PRO A 352 14.73 -2.27 -11.94
CA PRO A 352 14.60 -3.28 -12.99
C PRO A 352 15.88 -4.12 -13.08
N THR A 353 15.75 -5.40 -13.41
CA THR A 353 16.87 -6.30 -13.67
C THR A 353 17.55 -5.98 -15.00
N HIS A 354 16.75 -5.54 -15.97
CA HIS A 354 17.14 -5.20 -17.33
C HIS A 354 16.54 -3.84 -17.71
N VAL A 355 17.36 -2.78 -17.73
CA VAL A 355 16.88 -1.42 -18.04
C VAL A 355 16.40 -1.27 -19.50
N GLU A 356 16.91 -2.10 -20.40
CA GLU A 356 16.52 -2.18 -21.81
C GLU A 356 15.12 -2.77 -22.03
N LEU A 357 14.54 -3.42 -21.03
CA LEU A 357 13.14 -3.83 -21.02
C LEU A 357 12.25 -2.63 -20.64
N ASP A 358 12.22 -1.65 -21.54
CA ASP A 358 11.35 -0.48 -21.43
C ASP A 358 9.90 -0.92 -21.16
N PRO A 359 9.19 -0.28 -20.22
CA PRO A 359 7.82 -0.65 -19.86
C PRO A 359 6.86 -0.72 -21.03
N GLU A 360 6.97 0.17 -22.01
CA GLU A 360 6.16 0.18 -23.22
C GLU A 360 6.43 -1.05 -24.10
N ARG A 361 7.69 -1.48 -24.21
CA ARG A 361 8.10 -2.66 -24.95
C ARG A 361 7.45 -3.95 -24.42
N ILE A 362 7.38 -4.11 -23.10
CA ILE A 362 6.89 -5.34 -22.47
C ILE A 362 5.44 -5.25 -21.96
N GLN A 363 4.73 -4.16 -22.27
CA GLN A 363 3.37 -3.90 -21.77
C GLN A 363 2.39 -5.05 -22.08
N SER A 364 2.49 -5.65 -23.27
CA SER A 364 1.61 -6.75 -23.69
C SER A 364 1.77 -8.04 -22.88
N SER A 365 2.94 -8.23 -22.26
CA SER A 365 3.26 -9.38 -21.41
C SER A 365 2.84 -9.20 -19.96
N LEU A 366 2.45 -7.99 -19.56
CA LEU A 366 2.14 -7.62 -18.18
C LEU A 366 0.64 -7.42 -17.96
N THR A 367 0.16 -7.81 -16.80
CA THR A 367 -1.15 -7.33 -16.36
C THR A 367 -1.12 -5.82 -16.16
N LYS A 368 -2.29 -5.17 -16.19
CA LYS A 368 -2.39 -3.72 -16.03
C LYS A 368 -1.74 -3.21 -14.73
N GLU A 369 -1.83 -3.96 -13.64
CA GLU A 369 -1.24 -3.57 -12.36
C GLU A 369 0.28 -3.82 -12.34
N GLN A 370 0.74 -4.95 -12.89
CA GLN A 370 2.17 -5.24 -13.08
C GLN A 370 2.84 -4.16 -13.93
N TYR A 371 2.24 -3.80 -15.07
CA TYR A 371 2.75 -2.74 -15.93
C TYR A 371 2.90 -1.42 -15.21
N LYS A 372 1.86 -1.00 -14.46
CA LYS A 372 1.92 0.27 -13.72
C LYS A 372 3.01 0.28 -12.66
N LEU A 373 3.15 -0.81 -11.89
CA LEU A 373 4.16 -0.90 -10.84
C LEU A 373 5.57 -1.02 -11.44
N TYR A 374 5.74 -1.83 -12.47
CA TYR A 374 7.02 -1.94 -13.18
C TYR A 374 7.46 -0.59 -13.77
N LYS A 375 6.55 0.12 -14.44
CA LYS A 375 6.81 1.46 -14.99
C LYS A 375 7.24 2.44 -13.91
N LEU A 376 6.59 2.40 -12.74
CA LEU A 376 6.95 3.24 -11.60
C LEU A 376 8.39 2.95 -11.12
N ILE A 377 8.75 1.67 -10.94
CA ILE A 377 10.08 1.22 -10.50
C ILE A 377 11.13 1.60 -11.54
N TRP A 378 10.89 1.27 -12.81
CA TRP A 378 11.79 1.55 -13.92
C TRP A 378 12.08 3.04 -14.08
N SER A 379 11.02 3.86 -14.09
CA SER A 379 11.15 5.31 -14.24
C SER A 379 11.91 5.95 -13.08
N ARG A 380 11.67 5.51 -11.84
CA ARG A 380 12.37 5.99 -10.65
C ARG A 380 13.86 5.63 -10.68
N PHE A 381 14.18 4.39 -11.03
CA PHE A 381 15.56 3.94 -11.16
C PHE A 381 16.31 4.76 -12.23
N LEU A 382 15.74 4.87 -13.43
CA LEU A 382 16.38 5.61 -14.51
C LEU A 382 16.60 7.07 -14.13
N ALA A 383 15.57 7.74 -13.59
CA ALA A 383 15.62 9.12 -13.12
C ALA A 383 16.72 9.33 -12.07
N SER A 384 16.96 8.34 -11.19
CA SER A 384 18.00 8.42 -10.15
C SER A 384 19.41 8.57 -10.72
N GLN A 385 19.66 8.14 -11.97
CA GLN A 385 20.94 8.22 -12.68
C GLN A 385 21.00 9.37 -13.69
N MET A 386 19.91 10.17 -13.81
CA MET A 386 19.81 11.30 -14.73
C MET A 386 20.33 12.60 -14.13
N ALA A 387 20.61 13.56 -14.99
CA ALA A 387 21.02 14.90 -14.61
C ALA A 387 19.95 15.62 -13.79
N ASN A 388 20.39 16.53 -12.92
CA ASN A 388 19.50 17.38 -12.14
C ASN A 388 18.60 18.23 -13.04
N ALA A 389 17.37 18.46 -12.60
CA ALA A 389 16.54 19.51 -13.18
C ALA A 389 17.07 20.88 -12.76
N VAL A 390 17.05 21.84 -13.68
CA VAL A 390 17.52 23.19 -13.44
C VAL A 390 16.37 24.16 -13.67
N TYR A 391 16.17 25.03 -12.71
CA TYR A 391 15.17 26.09 -12.75
C TYR A 391 15.83 27.45 -12.68
N ASP A 392 15.39 28.39 -13.50
CA ASP A 392 15.66 29.79 -13.32
C ASP A 392 14.64 30.36 -12.34
N THR A 393 15.11 30.97 -11.27
CA THR A 393 14.28 31.58 -10.23
C THR A 393 14.49 33.08 -10.23
N VAL A 394 13.41 33.83 -10.16
CA VAL A 394 13.42 35.28 -10.01
C VAL A 394 12.65 35.65 -8.77
N SER A 395 13.26 36.41 -7.88
CA SER A 395 12.60 37.01 -6.71
C SER A 395 12.80 38.52 -6.74
N ILE A 396 11.72 39.23 -6.60
CA ILE A 396 11.69 40.71 -6.69
C ILE A 396 11.10 41.23 -5.40
N ASP A 397 11.83 42.11 -4.71
CA ASP A 397 11.35 42.82 -3.56
C ASP A 397 10.95 44.22 -4.00
N THR A 398 9.71 44.61 -3.69
CA THR A 398 9.18 45.98 -3.92
C THR A 398 8.83 46.59 -2.57
N GLU A 399 9.12 47.86 -2.40
CA GLU A 399 8.88 48.57 -1.14
C GLU A 399 7.92 49.74 -1.37
N CYS A 400 7.04 49.94 -0.42
CA CYS A 400 6.17 51.09 -0.31
C CYS A 400 5.93 51.44 1.16
N ALA A 401 6.21 52.67 1.55
CA ALA A 401 5.99 53.18 2.92
C ALA A 401 6.67 52.34 4.04
N GLY A 402 7.83 51.74 3.77
CA GLY A 402 8.55 50.87 4.70
C GLY A 402 8.11 49.42 4.69
N HIS A 403 7.06 49.07 3.93
CA HIS A 403 6.57 47.69 3.78
C HIS A 403 7.16 47.02 2.56
N VAL A 404 7.70 45.84 2.72
CA VAL A 404 8.27 45.04 1.64
C VAL A 404 7.24 44.01 1.15
N PHE A 405 7.10 43.94 -0.17
CA PHE A 405 6.29 42.94 -0.88
C PHE A 405 7.18 42.15 -1.81
N ARG A 406 6.96 40.84 -1.86
CA ARG A 406 7.79 39.91 -2.65
C ARG A 406 6.98 39.24 -3.75
N SER A 407 7.53 39.26 -4.94
CA SER A 407 7.07 38.46 -6.06
C SER A 407 8.12 37.43 -6.41
N SER A 408 7.73 36.22 -6.66
CA SER A 408 8.65 35.15 -7.08
C SER A 408 8.08 34.33 -8.22
N HIS A 409 8.96 33.95 -9.13
CA HIS A 409 8.63 33.09 -10.26
C HIS A 409 9.73 32.09 -10.49
N GLN A 410 9.34 30.87 -10.87
CA GLN A 410 10.25 29.80 -11.20
C GLN A 410 9.88 29.23 -12.58
N SER A 411 10.82 29.20 -13.51
CA SER A 411 10.66 28.55 -14.81
C SER A 411 11.64 27.42 -15.00
N MET A 412 11.20 26.35 -15.65
CA MET A 412 12.05 25.19 -15.94
C MET A 412 13.01 25.54 -17.08
N LYS A 413 14.32 25.55 -16.80
CA LYS A 413 15.39 25.76 -17.77
C LYS A 413 15.82 24.44 -18.42
N PHE A 414 15.98 23.40 -17.63
CA PHE A 414 16.36 22.08 -18.08
C PHE A 414 15.61 21.02 -17.27
N PRO A 415 14.87 20.10 -17.92
CA PRO A 415 14.04 19.13 -17.22
C PRO A 415 14.84 18.02 -16.50
N GLY A 416 16.01 17.63 -17.04
CA GLY A 416 16.82 16.54 -16.46
C GLY A 416 15.98 15.31 -16.18
N PHE A 417 16.05 14.79 -14.94
CA PHE A 417 15.32 13.58 -14.53
C PHE A 417 13.78 13.72 -14.59
N ILE A 418 13.25 14.93 -14.53
CA ILE A 418 11.79 15.18 -14.55
C ILE A 418 11.18 14.74 -15.90
N ALA A 419 11.97 14.70 -16.97
CA ALA A 419 11.53 14.16 -18.26
C ALA A 419 11.04 12.71 -18.18
N VAL A 420 11.49 11.92 -17.17
CA VAL A 420 11.15 10.52 -16.99
C VAL A 420 10.30 10.28 -15.75
N TYR A 421 10.58 11.00 -14.67
CA TYR A 421 9.94 10.74 -13.40
C TYR A 421 9.85 12.00 -12.54
N GLU A 422 8.68 12.25 -12.01
CA GLU A 422 8.46 13.22 -10.95
C GLU A 422 7.81 12.53 -9.74
N GLU A 423 8.24 12.87 -8.53
CA GLU A 423 7.72 12.28 -7.29
C GLU A 423 6.28 12.75 -7.01
N GLY A 424 5.46 11.85 -6.50
CA GLY A 424 4.10 12.19 -6.06
C GLY A 424 4.14 12.97 -4.76
N ARG A 425 3.23 13.93 -4.60
CA ARG A 425 3.12 14.75 -3.40
C ARG A 425 1.84 14.42 -2.64
N ASP A 426 1.86 14.59 -1.33
CA ASP A 426 0.70 14.36 -0.46
C ASP A 426 -0.21 15.59 -0.39
N GLU A 427 0.34 16.79 -0.69
CA GLU A 427 -0.34 18.09 -0.70
C GLU A 427 -0.12 18.78 -2.04
N GLU A 428 -1.08 19.62 -2.46
CA GLU A 428 -0.94 20.44 -3.65
C GLU A 428 0.11 21.53 -3.38
N ASP A 429 1.04 21.73 -4.30
CA ASP A 429 2.04 22.80 -4.18
C ASP A 429 1.39 24.17 -4.30
N GLU A 430 2.00 25.14 -3.61
CA GLU A 430 1.79 26.54 -3.90
C GLU A 430 2.00 26.80 -5.40
N ALA A 431 1.05 27.46 -6.00
CA ALA A 431 1.06 27.75 -7.43
C ALA A 431 2.38 28.40 -7.85
N VAL A 432 3.00 27.88 -8.88
CA VAL A 432 4.13 28.58 -9.54
C VAL A 432 3.64 29.96 -9.92
N GLY A 433 4.21 31.01 -9.32
CA GLY A 433 3.78 32.38 -9.55
C GLY A 433 3.72 32.72 -11.04
N SER A 434 2.84 33.63 -11.42
CA SER A 434 2.72 34.11 -12.80
C SER A 434 4.07 34.63 -13.31
N PRO A 435 4.36 34.53 -14.62
CA PRO A 435 5.58 35.13 -15.20
C PRO A 435 5.74 36.59 -14.80
N LEU A 436 6.92 36.95 -14.32
CA LEU A 436 7.22 38.31 -13.93
C LEU A 436 7.77 39.10 -15.13
N PRO A 437 7.40 40.39 -15.28
CA PRO A 437 8.02 41.25 -16.28
C PRO A 437 9.51 41.48 -15.95
N ASP A 438 10.30 41.85 -16.93
CA ASP A 438 11.71 42.20 -16.68
C ASP A 438 11.81 43.52 -15.92
N LEU A 439 12.08 43.43 -14.61
CA LEU A 439 12.17 44.51 -13.65
C LEU A 439 13.62 44.71 -13.21
N GLN A 440 13.97 45.98 -12.92
CA GLN A 440 15.28 46.36 -12.39
C GLN A 440 15.11 47.17 -11.09
N ALA A 441 16.11 47.12 -10.22
CA ALA A 441 16.13 47.99 -9.04
C ALA A 441 15.96 49.47 -9.43
N GLY A 442 15.06 50.17 -8.77
CA GLY A 442 14.66 51.51 -9.07
C GLY A 442 13.44 51.65 -10.01
N ASP A 443 12.97 50.56 -10.65
CA ASP A 443 11.71 50.60 -11.39
C ASP A 443 10.55 50.92 -10.42
N ARG A 444 9.57 51.71 -10.93
CA ARG A 444 8.40 52.14 -10.15
C ARG A 444 7.13 51.45 -10.65
N ALA A 445 6.22 51.21 -9.73
CA ALA A 445 4.93 50.62 -10.03
C ALA A 445 3.80 51.28 -9.24
N SER A 446 2.62 51.37 -9.83
CA SER A 446 1.40 51.86 -9.18
C SER A 446 0.47 50.69 -8.82
N ILE A 447 -0.32 50.87 -7.79
CA ILE A 447 -1.34 49.88 -7.38
C ILE A 447 -2.45 49.82 -8.42
N ALA A 448 -2.68 48.63 -8.97
CA ALA A 448 -3.82 48.37 -9.83
C ALA A 448 -4.99 47.70 -9.03
N ASP A 449 -4.68 46.85 -8.08
CA ASP A 449 -5.66 46.17 -7.23
C ASP A 449 -5.02 45.70 -5.92
N ILE A 450 -5.83 45.62 -4.87
CA ILE A 450 -5.42 45.13 -3.55
C ILE A 450 -6.37 44.03 -3.14
N LYS A 451 -5.82 42.86 -2.84
CA LYS A 451 -6.58 41.69 -2.38
C LYS A 451 -6.12 41.31 -0.97
N LYS A 452 -7.02 41.41 0.01
CA LYS A 452 -6.80 40.87 1.36
C LYS A 452 -7.65 39.64 1.56
N GLU A 453 -7.10 38.59 2.17
CA GLU A 453 -7.82 37.35 2.46
C GLU A 453 -7.53 36.90 3.89
N GLN A 454 -8.60 36.51 4.59
CA GLN A 454 -8.53 35.89 5.90
C GLN A 454 -8.28 34.41 5.77
N HIS A 455 -7.34 33.89 6.55
CA HIS A 455 -6.99 32.48 6.61
C HIS A 455 -6.98 31.99 8.06
N PHE A 456 -7.14 30.71 8.22
CA PHE A 456 -6.96 30.03 9.50
C PHE A 456 -6.00 28.86 9.30
N THR A 457 -5.05 28.71 10.22
CA THR A 457 -4.19 27.51 10.21
C THR A 457 -5.04 26.26 10.27
N GLN A 458 -4.61 25.21 9.58
CA GLN A 458 -5.32 23.94 9.50
C GLN A 458 -4.70 22.92 10.45
N PRO A 459 -5.48 22.00 11.03
CA PRO A 459 -4.95 20.92 11.83
C PRO A 459 -4.05 20.03 10.96
N PRO A 460 -3.13 19.27 11.60
CA PRO A 460 -2.31 18.32 10.86
C PRO A 460 -3.20 17.30 10.15
N ALA A 461 -2.85 16.96 8.92
CA ALA A 461 -3.65 16.01 8.13
C ALA A 461 -3.62 14.60 8.77
N ARG A 462 -4.76 13.90 8.74
CA ARG A 462 -4.81 12.47 9.08
C ARG A 462 -3.87 11.68 8.18
N TYR A 463 -3.28 10.62 8.72
CA TYR A 463 -2.43 9.73 7.93
C TYR A 463 -3.19 9.12 6.75
N THR A 464 -2.52 9.01 5.62
CA THR A 464 -2.84 8.03 4.58
C THR A 464 -2.06 6.74 4.85
N GLU A 465 -2.34 5.65 4.12
CA GLU A 465 -1.49 4.45 4.21
C GLU A 465 -0.02 4.76 3.87
N ALA A 466 0.22 5.67 2.91
CA ALA A 466 1.55 6.13 2.53
C ALA A 466 2.26 6.88 3.65
N THR A 467 1.61 7.89 4.23
CA THR A 467 2.21 8.72 5.28
C THR A 467 2.34 7.97 6.60
N LEU A 468 1.48 6.96 6.87
CA LEU A 468 1.66 6.07 8.03
C LEU A 468 2.89 5.18 7.85
N VAL A 469 3.10 4.58 6.67
CA VAL A 469 4.32 3.80 6.37
C VAL A 469 5.57 4.69 6.52
N LYS A 470 5.53 5.93 6.02
CA LYS A 470 6.61 6.91 6.18
C LYS A 470 6.89 7.21 7.65
N ALA A 471 5.85 7.49 8.44
CA ALA A 471 5.99 7.78 9.88
C ALA A 471 6.56 6.58 10.66
N MET A 472 6.14 5.35 10.33
CA MET A 472 6.70 4.13 10.92
C MET A 472 8.17 3.97 10.59
N GLU A 473 8.57 4.18 9.33
CA GLU A 473 9.97 4.12 8.90
C GLU A 473 10.85 5.17 9.61
N GLU A 474 10.39 6.43 9.65
CA GLU A 474 11.10 7.55 10.29
C GLU A 474 11.30 7.33 11.79
N LYS A 475 10.33 6.69 12.45
CA LYS A 475 10.38 6.34 13.87
C LYS A 475 11.03 4.98 14.16
N GLY A 476 11.53 4.27 13.16
CA GLY A 476 12.15 2.95 13.30
C GLY A 476 11.19 1.82 13.69
N VAL A 477 9.89 2.02 13.54
CA VAL A 477 8.82 1.08 13.91
C VAL A 477 8.48 0.17 12.74
N GLY A 478 8.83 -1.11 12.87
CA GLY A 478 8.69 -2.09 11.78
C GLY A 478 9.91 -2.16 10.86
N ARG A 479 9.83 -3.02 9.87
CA ARG A 479 10.90 -3.27 8.88
C ARG A 479 10.26 -3.52 7.50
N PRO A 480 11.02 -3.55 6.40
CA PRO A 480 10.51 -3.78 5.05
C PRO A 480 9.53 -4.97 4.92
N SER A 481 9.75 -6.04 5.65
CA SER A 481 8.88 -7.22 5.66
C SER A 481 7.54 -7.01 6.38
N THR A 482 7.40 -6.00 7.24
CA THR A 482 6.25 -5.86 8.16
C THR A 482 5.34 -4.67 7.88
N TYR A 483 5.79 -3.59 7.21
CA TYR A 483 4.95 -2.40 6.99
C TYR A 483 3.58 -2.72 6.40
N ALA A 484 3.55 -3.46 5.30
CA ALA A 484 2.30 -3.78 4.61
C ALA A 484 1.33 -4.64 5.44
N SER A 485 1.87 -5.58 6.22
CA SER A 485 1.07 -6.44 7.10
C SER A 485 0.51 -5.66 8.29
N ILE A 486 1.28 -4.75 8.89
CA ILE A 486 0.85 -3.92 10.01
C ILE A 486 -0.31 -3.01 9.58
N VAL A 487 -0.12 -2.23 8.49
CA VAL A 487 -1.15 -1.32 7.97
C VAL A 487 -2.44 -2.06 7.60
N SER A 488 -2.36 -3.28 7.06
CA SER A 488 -3.57 -4.07 6.82
C SER A 488 -4.17 -4.64 8.11
N THR A 489 -3.35 -5.09 9.07
CA THR A 489 -3.83 -5.70 10.31
C THR A 489 -4.65 -4.74 11.17
N ILE A 490 -4.19 -3.50 11.35
CA ILE A 490 -4.94 -2.49 12.14
C ILE A 490 -6.29 -2.14 11.52
N GLN A 491 -6.41 -2.23 10.19
CA GLN A 491 -7.69 -2.06 9.46
C GLN A 491 -8.55 -3.34 9.52
N ASP A 492 -7.97 -4.52 9.30
CA ASP A 492 -8.67 -5.82 9.37
C ASP A 492 -9.22 -6.11 10.78
N ARG A 493 -8.57 -5.56 11.82
CA ARG A 493 -9.01 -5.63 13.24
C ARG A 493 -9.99 -4.54 13.63
N GLU A 494 -10.34 -3.67 12.70
CA GLU A 494 -11.24 -2.53 12.94
C GLU A 494 -10.72 -1.56 14.02
N TYR A 495 -9.40 -1.48 14.27
CA TYR A 495 -8.83 -0.45 15.15
C TYR A 495 -8.76 0.89 14.45
N VAL A 496 -8.56 0.85 13.15
CA VAL A 496 -8.47 1.99 12.26
C VAL A 496 -9.40 1.78 11.08
N VAL A 497 -10.09 2.82 10.67
CA VAL A 497 -10.94 2.84 9.47
C VAL A 497 -10.34 3.79 8.43
N LYS A 498 -10.50 3.42 7.16
CA LYS A 498 -10.07 4.24 6.03
C LYS A 498 -11.29 4.89 5.38
N THR A 499 -11.35 6.23 5.45
CA THR A 499 -12.38 7.06 4.81
C THR A 499 -11.68 8.09 3.93
N ASP A 500 -12.08 8.21 2.67
CA ASP A 500 -11.50 9.16 1.70
C ASP A 500 -9.97 9.13 1.67
N LYS A 501 -9.40 7.91 1.64
CA LYS A 501 -7.95 7.63 1.68
C LYS A 501 -7.24 7.99 2.99
N ARG A 502 -7.92 8.58 3.97
CA ARG A 502 -7.38 8.95 5.28
C ARG A 502 -7.72 7.88 6.31
N LEU A 503 -6.81 7.67 7.26
CA LEU A 503 -6.94 6.74 8.36
C LEU A 503 -7.39 7.49 9.60
N ALA A 504 -8.44 7.00 10.23
CA ALA A 504 -8.95 7.51 11.50
C ALA A 504 -9.12 6.36 12.50
N PRO A 505 -8.93 6.58 13.81
CA PRO A 505 -9.21 5.55 14.79
C PRO A 505 -10.71 5.27 14.87
N THR A 506 -11.05 4.04 15.20
CA THR A 506 -12.43 3.70 15.57
C THR A 506 -12.61 3.82 17.08
N PRO A 507 -13.84 3.92 17.61
CA PRO A 507 -14.08 3.85 19.05
C PRO A 507 -13.47 2.60 19.70
N LEU A 508 -13.44 1.47 18.99
CA LEU A 508 -12.77 0.26 19.43
C LEU A 508 -11.25 0.45 19.50
N GLY A 509 -10.67 1.06 18.48
CA GLY A 509 -9.23 1.36 18.44
C GLY A 509 -8.81 2.28 19.58
N GLU A 510 -9.60 3.29 19.88
CA GLU A 510 -9.34 4.22 21.00
C GLU A 510 -9.40 3.50 22.35
N VAL A 511 -10.40 2.64 22.59
CA VAL A 511 -10.52 1.86 23.84
C VAL A 511 -9.35 0.89 24.01
N VAL A 512 -8.97 0.17 22.93
CA VAL A 512 -7.81 -0.74 22.97
C VAL A 512 -6.52 0.05 23.20
N ASN A 513 -6.34 1.17 22.52
CA ASN A 513 -5.18 2.04 22.70
C ASN A 513 -5.11 2.60 24.12
N GLY A 514 -6.24 3.05 24.67
CA GLY A 514 -6.33 3.54 26.06
C GLY A 514 -5.89 2.48 27.07
N LEU A 515 -6.41 1.26 26.96
CA LEU A 515 -5.99 0.14 27.83
C LEU A 515 -4.48 -0.13 27.72
N MET A 516 -3.96 -0.11 26.50
CA MET A 516 -2.52 -0.32 26.26
C MET A 516 -1.67 0.81 26.84
N MET A 517 -2.11 2.08 26.72
CA MET A 517 -1.41 3.25 27.26
C MET A 517 -1.38 3.26 28.79
N GLU A 518 -2.41 2.72 29.43
CA GLU A 518 -2.55 2.71 30.90
C GLU A 518 -1.75 1.57 31.54
N HIS A 519 -1.70 0.39 30.91
CA HIS A 519 -1.19 -0.82 31.54
C HIS A 519 0.03 -1.45 30.85
N PHE A 520 0.36 -1.06 29.63
CA PHE A 520 1.42 -1.66 28.81
C PHE A 520 2.25 -0.59 28.12
N VAL A 521 2.82 0.30 28.97
CA VAL A 521 3.49 1.53 28.51
C VAL A 521 4.65 1.20 27.58
N ASP A 522 5.47 0.21 27.94
CA ASP A 522 6.63 -0.21 27.16
C ASP A 522 6.23 -0.79 25.79
N ILE A 523 5.19 -1.63 25.76
CA ILE A 523 4.73 -2.28 24.51
C ILE A 523 4.21 -1.27 23.49
N ILE A 524 3.57 -0.19 23.97
CA ILE A 524 2.99 0.82 23.08
C ILE A 524 3.94 1.99 22.85
N ASP A 525 5.08 2.02 23.53
CA ASP A 525 6.06 3.07 23.35
C ASP A 525 6.79 2.95 22.01
N VAL A 526 6.93 4.09 21.33
CA VAL A 526 7.53 4.18 19.99
C VAL A 526 9.03 3.91 20.06
N GLU A 527 9.72 4.52 21.02
CA GLU A 527 11.18 4.39 21.16
C GLU A 527 11.55 3.01 21.65
N PHE A 528 10.81 2.45 22.60
CA PHE A 528 10.99 1.08 23.07
C PHE A 528 10.86 0.08 21.92
N THR A 529 9.80 0.23 21.09
CA THR A 529 9.59 -0.64 19.91
C THR A 529 10.71 -0.48 18.89
N ALA A 530 11.16 0.74 18.61
CA ALA A 530 12.29 0.99 17.70
C ALA A 530 13.59 0.38 18.24
N ASN A 531 13.86 0.54 19.55
CA ASN A 531 15.04 -0.08 20.19
C ASN A 531 14.99 -1.60 20.15
N MET A 532 13.82 -2.20 20.33
CA MET A 532 13.65 -3.65 20.18
C MET A 532 13.92 -4.12 18.76
N GLU A 533 13.47 -3.39 17.73
CA GLU A 533 13.81 -3.68 16.34
C GLU A 533 15.32 -3.62 16.10
N ASN A 534 16.00 -2.62 16.67
CA ASN A 534 17.45 -2.49 16.57
C ASN A 534 18.20 -3.63 17.32
N ARG A 535 17.68 -4.07 18.48
CA ARG A 535 18.24 -5.24 19.19
C ARG A 535 18.10 -6.53 18.37
N LEU A 536 17.00 -6.69 17.63
CA LEU A 536 16.82 -7.82 16.72
C LEU A 536 17.75 -7.74 15.51
N ASP A 537 18.05 -6.54 15.01
CA ASP A 537 19.07 -6.33 13.97
C ASP A 537 20.49 -6.57 14.50
N ASP A 538 20.77 -6.26 15.78
CA ASP A 538 22.04 -6.63 16.44
C ASP A 538 22.20 -8.16 16.58
N VAL A 539 21.10 -8.92 16.80
CA VAL A 539 21.13 -10.40 16.75
C VAL A 539 21.48 -10.88 15.34
N GLU A 540 20.84 -10.29 14.32
CA GLU A 540 21.12 -10.58 12.91
C GLU A 540 22.60 -10.33 12.55
N ALA A 541 23.20 -9.28 13.10
CA ALA A 541 24.63 -8.96 12.94
C ALA A 541 25.57 -9.79 13.82
N GLY A 542 25.07 -10.74 14.60
CA GLY A 542 25.87 -11.59 15.51
C GLY A 542 26.41 -10.85 16.75
N LYS A 543 25.95 -9.64 17.03
CA LYS A 543 26.41 -8.80 18.16
C LYS A 543 25.76 -9.13 19.48
N ARG A 544 24.57 -9.74 19.48
CA ARG A 544 23.78 -10.08 20.66
C ARG A 544 23.23 -11.50 20.60
N ASN A 545 23.08 -12.11 21.78
CA ASN A 545 22.38 -13.38 21.90
C ASN A 545 20.88 -13.14 21.92
N TRP A 546 20.12 -13.88 21.12
CA TRP A 546 18.67 -13.71 21.01
C TRP A 546 17.91 -14.08 22.29
N LYS A 547 18.42 -15.05 23.10
CA LYS A 547 17.81 -15.44 24.39
C LYS A 547 17.91 -14.33 25.42
N ASP A 548 19.03 -13.59 25.44
CA ASP A 548 19.21 -12.48 26.35
C ASP A 548 18.24 -11.33 26.00
N VAL A 549 18.04 -11.07 24.70
CA VAL A 549 17.07 -10.06 24.24
C VAL A 549 15.64 -10.43 24.69
N LEU A 550 15.27 -11.73 24.62
CA LEU A 550 13.95 -12.20 25.07
C LEU A 550 13.83 -12.15 26.60
N ALA A 551 14.87 -12.51 27.34
CA ALA A 551 14.86 -12.50 28.80
C ALA A 551 14.70 -11.09 29.35
N ASP A 552 15.48 -10.13 28.83
CA ASP A 552 15.38 -8.71 29.21
C ASP A 552 13.96 -8.16 28.96
N PHE A 553 13.38 -8.52 27.82
CA PHE A 553 12.01 -8.11 27.47
C PHE A 553 10.97 -8.75 28.38
N TYR A 554 11.06 -10.09 28.57
CA TYR A 554 10.01 -10.85 29.23
C TYR A 554 9.86 -10.48 30.69
N GLN A 555 10.94 -10.12 31.39
CA GLN A 555 10.89 -9.76 32.80
C GLN A 555 9.97 -8.54 33.05
N GLY A 556 10.14 -7.45 32.30
CA GLY A 556 9.29 -6.26 32.39
C GLY A 556 7.86 -6.53 31.93
N PHE A 557 7.72 -7.17 30.77
CA PHE A 557 6.40 -7.49 30.20
C PHE A 557 5.56 -8.42 31.10
N HIS A 558 6.18 -9.40 31.75
CA HIS A 558 5.48 -10.29 32.67
C HIS A 558 4.94 -9.54 33.88
N GLN A 559 5.71 -8.59 34.44
CA GLN A 559 5.25 -7.74 35.53
C GLN A 559 4.08 -6.85 35.11
N GLU A 560 4.19 -6.17 33.95
CA GLU A 560 3.07 -5.38 33.38
C GLU A 560 1.79 -6.23 33.22
N MET A 561 1.92 -7.49 32.79
CA MET A 561 0.78 -8.41 32.67
C MET A 561 0.11 -8.69 34.00
N LEU A 562 0.89 -8.99 35.04
CA LEU A 562 0.36 -9.26 36.40
C LEU A 562 -0.35 -8.02 36.97
N ASP A 563 0.27 -6.87 36.85
CA ASP A 563 -0.28 -5.59 37.32
C ASP A 563 -1.58 -5.22 36.59
N ALA A 564 -1.61 -5.42 35.27
CA ALA A 564 -2.80 -5.19 34.43
C ALA A 564 -3.94 -6.17 34.77
N GLU A 565 -3.65 -7.45 35.00
CA GLU A 565 -4.66 -8.44 35.39
C GLU A 565 -5.29 -8.10 36.73
N ALA A 566 -4.48 -7.65 37.73
CA ALA A 566 -4.93 -7.23 39.03
C ALA A 566 -5.75 -5.92 38.97
N ALA A 567 -5.25 -4.90 38.25
CA ALA A 567 -5.92 -3.60 38.13
C ALA A 567 -7.27 -3.71 37.40
N LEU A 568 -7.36 -4.59 36.46
CA LEU A 568 -8.58 -4.79 35.67
C LEU A 568 -9.51 -5.87 36.26
N GLU A 569 -9.24 -6.43 37.45
CA GLU A 569 -10.09 -7.45 38.06
C GLU A 569 -11.54 -6.95 38.23
N GLY A 570 -12.53 -7.76 37.84
CA GLY A 570 -13.94 -7.39 37.86
C GLY A 570 -14.38 -6.34 36.83
N THR A 571 -13.45 -5.68 36.14
CA THR A 571 -13.73 -4.60 35.19
C THR A 571 -13.95 -5.13 33.77
N ARG A 572 -14.91 -4.53 33.06
CA ARG A 572 -15.09 -4.76 31.62
C ARG A 572 -15.26 -3.41 30.91
N LEU A 573 -14.36 -3.12 30.00
CA LEU A 573 -14.38 -1.88 29.23
C LEU A 573 -15.48 -1.93 28.18
N LYS A 574 -16.32 -0.90 28.13
CA LYS A 574 -17.37 -0.74 27.13
C LYS A 574 -16.81 0.08 25.97
N VAL A 575 -16.96 -0.45 24.77
CA VAL A 575 -16.70 0.33 23.56
C VAL A 575 -17.91 1.25 23.34
N PRO A 576 -17.72 2.56 23.15
CA PRO A 576 -18.81 3.46 22.78
C PRO A 576 -19.55 2.93 21.55
N GLU A 577 -20.86 2.87 21.63
CA GLU A 577 -21.70 2.40 20.55
C GLU A 577 -22.00 3.56 19.61
N GLU A 578 -21.88 3.35 18.30
CA GLU A 578 -22.21 4.35 17.29
C GLU A 578 -23.72 4.50 17.22
N GLU A 579 -24.26 5.64 17.71
CA GLU A 579 -25.67 5.97 17.60
C GLU A 579 -26.03 6.28 16.14
N THR A 580 -27.23 5.84 15.75
CA THR A 580 -27.78 6.14 14.44
C THR A 580 -29.04 6.99 14.56
N ASP A 581 -29.47 7.61 13.47
CA ASP A 581 -30.76 8.33 13.42
C ASP A 581 -31.97 7.40 13.34
N GLU A 582 -31.76 6.08 13.21
CA GLU A 582 -32.82 5.08 13.26
C GLU A 582 -33.41 4.95 14.66
N ILE A 583 -34.73 5.05 14.77
CA ILE A 583 -35.45 4.92 16.03
C ILE A 583 -35.96 3.49 16.20
N CYS A 584 -35.83 2.96 17.39
CA CYS A 584 -36.41 1.67 17.76
C CYS A 584 -37.94 1.75 17.78
N GLU A 585 -38.62 0.97 16.95
CA GLU A 585 -40.08 0.92 16.82
C GLU A 585 -40.79 0.41 18.10
N VAL A 586 -40.03 -0.27 18.99
CA VAL A 586 -40.58 -0.87 20.20
C VAL A 586 -40.54 0.11 21.39
N CYS A 587 -39.43 0.88 21.55
CA CYS A 587 -39.24 1.70 22.73
C CYS A 587 -38.81 3.17 22.47
N GLY A 588 -38.75 3.58 21.21
CA GLY A 588 -38.47 4.98 20.82
C GLY A 588 -37.03 5.45 21.00
N ARG A 589 -36.07 4.59 21.47
CA ARG A 589 -34.66 4.96 21.64
C ARG A 589 -33.94 4.92 20.28
N LYS A 590 -32.94 5.77 20.09
CA LYS A 590 -32.04 5.69 18.94
C LYS A 590 -31.34 4.33 18.91
N MET A 591 -31.30 3.69 17.72
CA MET A 591 -30.63 2.41 17.58
C MET A 591 -29.12 2.61 17.43
N VAL A 592 -28.35 1.63 17.87
CA VAL A 592 -26.87 1.64 17.82
C VAL A 592 -26.36 0.55 16.92
N VAL A 593 -25.21 0.79 16.28
CA VAL A 593 -24.54 -0.21 15.45
C VAL A 593 -23.82 -1.20 16.34
N LYS A 594 -24.20 -2.49 16.25
CA LYS A 594 -23.50 -3.60 16.90
C LYS A 594 -22.90 -4.57 15.87
N THR A 595 -21.79 -5.18 16.22
CA THR A 595 -21.15 -6.21 15.39
C THR A 595 -21.54 -7.59 15.93
N GLY A 596 -22.19 -8.40 15.12
CA GLY A 596 -22.56 -9.77 15.42
C GLY A 596 -21.81 -10.80 14.57
N ARG A 597 -22.12 -12.09 14.76
CA ARG A 597 -21.53 -13.22 14.02
C ARG A 597 -21.66 -13.08 12.48
N PHE A 598 -22.69 -12.39 12.02
CA PHE A 598 -23.01 -12.22 10.60
C PHE A 598 -22.70 -10.80 10.05
N GLY A 599 -22.00 -9.96 10.83
CA GLY A 599 -21.66 -8.59 10.47
C GLY A 599 -22.33 -7.54 11.36
N LYS A 600 -22.25 -6.28 10.93
CA LYS A 600 -22.87 -5.14 11.63
C LYS A 600 -24.40 -5.17 11.49
N PHE A 601 -25.09 -4.82 12.57
CA PHE A 601 -26.56 -4.70 12.60
C PHE A 601 -26.96 -3.57 13.58
N LEU A 602 -28.16 -3.06 13.43
CA LEU A 602 -28.74 -2.09 14.37
C LEU A 602 -29.37 -2.84 15.54
N ALA A 603 -29.05 -2.43 16.74
CA ALA A 603 -29.64 -2.97 17.97
C ALA A 603 -30.18 -1.83 18.84
N CYS A 604 -31.26 -2.11 19.56
CA CYS A 604 -31.73 -1.18 20.57
C CYS A 604 -30.78 -1.19 21.79
N PRO A 605 -30.33 -0.02 22.30
CA PRO A 605 -29.50 0.07 23.48
C PRO A 605 -30.23 -0.32 24.77
N GLY A 606 -31.55 -0.46 24.73
CA GLY A 606 -32.38 -0.87 25.85
C GLY A 606 -32.37 -2.34 26.20
N TRP A 607 -31.42 -3.12 25.67
CA TRP A 607 -31.25 -4.52 26.05
C TRP A 607 -30.83 -4.65 27.54
N PRO A 608 -31.38 -5.61 28.34
CA PRO A 608 -32.23 -6.76 27.95
C PRO A 608 -33.75 -6.48 27.85
N GLU A 609 -34.21 -5.30 28.22
CA GLU A 609 -35.65 -4.96 28.25
C GLU A 609 -36.21 -4.84 26.83
N CYS A 610 -35.50 -4.22 25.92
CA CYS A 610 -35.83 -4.16 24.50
C CYS A 610 -34.82 -4.92 23.65
N LYS A 611 -35.27 -6.00 23.04
CA LYS A 611 -34.41 -6.91 22.23
C LYS A 611 -34.49 -6.61 20.72
N ASN A 612 -35.04 -5.47 20.33
CA ASN A 612 -35.24 -5.12 18.92
C ASN A 612 -33.89 -4.97 18.20
N THR A 613 -33.80 -5.64 17.05
CA THR A 613 -32.61 -5.57 16.15
C THR A 613 -33.06 -5.44 14.73
N LYS A 614 -32.37 -4.60 13.93
CA LYS A 614 -32.61 -4.44 12.50
C LYS A 614 -31.31 -4.71 11.72
N PRO A 615 -31.39 -5.33 10.53
CA PRO A 615 -30.21 -5.38 9.67
C PRO A 615 -29.88 -3.97 9.17
N ILE A 616 -28.59 -3.66 9.04
CA ILE A 616 -28.18 -2.43 8.34
C ILE A 616 -28.45 -2.62 6.86
N VAL A 617 -29.32 -1.78 6.33
CA VAL A 617 -29.81 -1.89 4.95
C VAL A 617 -29.29 -0.69 4.16
N GLU A 618 -28.47 -0.95 3.15
CA GLU A 618 -28.04 0.09 2.21
C GLU A 618 -29.13 0.25 1.14
N ARG A 619 -29.84 1.37 1.21
CA ARG A 619 -30.84 1.72 0.18
C ARG A 619 -30.11 2.15 -1.10
N MET A 620 -30.54 1.59 -2.20
CA MET A 620 -30.01 1.90 -3.53
C MET A 620 -30.92 2.91 -4.24
N PRO A 621 -30.33 3.72 -5.14
CA PRO A 621 -31.16 4.59 -5.98
C PRO A 621 -32.04 3.77 -6.92
N GLY A 622 -33.14 4.39 -7.35
CA GLY A 622 -34.10 3.79 -8.24
C GLY A 622 -35.22 2.99 -7.54
N ARG A 623 -36.12 2.47 -8.32
CA ARG A 623 -37.34 1.76 -7.87
C ARG A 623 -37.33 0.33 -8.39
N CYS A 624 -37.97 -0.55 -7.65
CA CYS A 624 -38.15 -1.95 -8.04
C CYS A 624 -38.94 -2.06 -9.36
N PRO A 625 -38.41 -2.74 -10.38
CA PRO A 625 -39.12 -2.89 -11.66
C PRO A 625 -40.45 -3.64 -11.57
N ASN A 626 -40.62 -4.49 -10.53
CA ASN A 626 -41.85 -5.28 -10.38
C ASN A 626 -42.97 -4.55 -9.65
N CYS A 627 -42.65 -3.76 -8.60
CA CYS A 627 -43.65 -3.20 -7.71
C CYS A 627 -43.47 -1.71 -7.38
N GLY A 628 -42.44 -1.04 -7.92
CA GLY A 628 -42.19 0.38 -7.70
C GLY A 628 -41.57 0.74 -6.32
N SER A 629 -41.47 -0.21 -5.40
CA SER A 629 -40.87 0.00 -4.06
C SER A 629 -39.34 0.19 -4.12
N GLY A 630 -38.69 0.57 -3.00
CA GLY A 630 -37.28 0.78 -2.92
C GLY A 630 -36.42 -0.48 -3.19
N LEU A 631 -35.18 -0.27 -3.58
CA LEU A 631 -34.20 -1.32 -3.80
C LEU A 631 -33.13 -1.29 -2.69
N LEU A 632 -32.76 -2.47 -2.20
CA LEU A 632 -31.82 -2.69 -1.12
C LEU A 632 -30.62 -3.51 -1.60
N LYS A 633 -29.44 -3.10 -1.19
CA LYS A 633 -28.23 -3.91 -1.37
C LYS A 633 -28.12 -4.92 -0.23
N ARG A 634 -27.98 -6.19 -0.58
CA ARG A 634 -27.83 -7.33 0.34
C ARG A 634 -26.58 -8.14 0.01
N LYS A 635 -26.13 -8.96 0.93
CA LYS A 635 -25.03 -9.91 0.70
C LYS A 635 -25.56 -11.34 0.70
N SER A 636 -25.12 -12.12 -0.27
CA SER A 636 -25.38 -13.58 -0.33
C SER A 636 -24.60 -14.33 0.75
N LYS A 637 -24.95 -15.60 1.01
CA LYS A 637 -24.19 -16.47 1.94
C LYS A 637 -22.69 -16.61 1.59
N ARG A 638 -22.33 -16.39 0.33
CA ARG A 638 -20.94 -16.41 -0.16
C ARG A 638 -20.27 -15.01 -0.15
N GLY A 639 -20.93 -13.98 0.42
CA GLY A 639 -20.39 -12.63 0.54
C GLY A 639 -20.56 -11.71 -0.69
N TYR A 640 -21.15 -12.19 -1.79
CA TYR A 640 -21.38 -11.37 -2.99
C TYR A 640 -22.57 -10.43 -2.78
N ALA A 641 -22.41 -9.16 -3.22
CA ALA A 641 -23.50 -8.19 -3.20
C ALA A 641 -24.54 -8.52 -4.26
N PHE A 642 -25.83 -8.40 -3.91
CA PHE A 642 -26.97 -8.45 -4.81
C PHE A 642 -28.01 -7.40 -4.38
N TYR A 643 -28.89 -7.06 -5.29
CA TYR A 643 -29.88 -6.01 -5.10
C TYR A 643 -31.28 -6.60 -5.14
N ALA A 644 -32.08 -6.32 -4.14
CA ALA A 644 -33.41 -6.89 -3.99
C ALA A 644 -34.43 -5.83 -3.60
N CYS A 645 -35.70 -6.08 -3.91
CA CYS A 645 -36.80 -5.25 -3.47
C CYS A 645 -36.90 -5.20 -1.94
N GLU A 646 -37.25 -4.04 -1.36
CA GLU A 646 -37.44 -3.89 0.07
C GLU A 646 -38.60 -4.77 0.60
N LYS A 647 -39.61 -5.08 -0.20
CA LYS A 647 -40.71 -6.01 0.12
C LYS A 647 -40.24 -7.49 0.15
N GLY A 648 -38.99 -7.79 -0.15
CA GLY A 648 -38.43 -9.13 -0.02
C GLY A 648 -39.19 -10.20 -0.82
N ALA A 649 -39.63 -11.24 -0.11
CA ALA A 649 -40.30 -12.40 -0.73
C ALA A 649 -41.66 -12.08 -1.36
N GLU A 650 -42.36 -11.08 -0.88
CA GLU A 650 -43.66 -10.66 -1.44
C GLU A 650 -43.53 -10.17 -2.88
N CYS A 651 -42.46 -9.44 -3.21
CA CYS A 651 -42.19 -8.97 -4.56
C CYS A 651 -41.33 -9.92 -5.37
N GLY A 652 -40.41 -10.62 -4.72
CA GLY A 652 -39.46 -11.59 -5.30
C GLY A 652 -38.39 -11.02 -6.21
N PHE A 653 -38.32 -9.70 -6.46
CA PHE A 653 -37.34 -9.11 -7.34
C PHE A 653 -35.91 -9.18 -6.75
N MET A 654 -34.97 -9.68 -7.54
CA MET A 654 -33.56 -9.75 -7.21
C MET A 654 -32.71 -9.56 -8.47
N SER A 655 -31.59 -8.83 -8.35
CA SER A 655 -30.63 -8.61 -9.44
C SER A 655 -29.18 -8.63 -8.92
N TRP A 656 -28.26 -9.13 -9.72
CA TRP A 656 -26.81 -9.00 -9.53
C TRP A 656 -26.25 -7.70 -10.12
N ASP A 657 -27.05 -7.04 -10.98
CA ASP A 657 -26.68 -5.77 -11.60
C ASP A 657 -27.06 -4.61 -10.67
N VAL A 658 -26.23 -3.58 -10.65
CA VAL A 658 -26.36 -2.42 -9.73
C VAL A 658 -27.43 -1.47 -10.23
N PRO A 659 -28.47 -1.14 -9.46
CA PRO A 659 -29.43 -0.12 -9.85
C PRO A 659 -28.79 1.27 -9.90
N THR A 660 -29.25 2.11 -10.83
CA THR A 660 -28.76 3.47 -11.05
C THR A 660 -29.85 4.50 -10.75
N GLU A 661 -29.46 5.78 -10.71
CA GLU A 661 -30.38 6.91 -10.59
C GLU A 661 -31.13 7.20 -11.89
N LEU A 662 -30.77 6.53 -12.98
CA LEU A 662 -31.33 6.77 -14.31
C LEU A 662 -32.54 5.88 -14.54
N ASP A 663 -33.63 6.46 -15.03
CA ASP A 663 -34.77 5.72 -15.53
C ASP A 663 -34.69 5.53 -17.05
N CYS A 664 -35.24 4.44 -17.53
CA CYS A 664 -35.29 4.14 -18.96
C CYS A 664 -36.19 5.14 -19.70
N PRO A 665 -35.69 5.84 -20.72
CA PRO A 665 -36.46 6.85 -21.45
C PRO A 665 -37.67 6.27 -22.22
N VAL A 666 -37.72 4.94 -22.40
CA VAL A 666 -38.79 4.27 -23.15
C VAL A 666 -39.86 3.73 -22.23
N CYS A 667 -39.50 3.13 -21.08
CA CYS A 667 -40.50 2.49 -20.19
C CYS A 667 -40.54 3.04 -18.77
N GLY A 668 -39.73 4.03 -18.42
CA GLY A 668 -39.72 4.67 -17.10
C GLY A 668 -39.22 3.80 -15.95
N HIS A 669 -38.73 2.57 -16.20
CA HIS A 669 -38.18 1.71 -15.17
C HIS A 669 -36.71 2.05 -14.89
N THR A 670 -36.29 1.88 -13.65
CA THR A 670 -34.92 2.07 -13.23
C THR A 670 -33.94 1.26 -14.12
N MET A 671 -32.88 1.91 -14.60
CA MET A 671 -31.83 1.27 -15.36
C MET A 671 -30.75 0.68 -14.41
N PHE A 672 -30.12 -0.37 -14.86
CA PHE A 672 -29.08 -1.10 -14.11
C PHE A 672 -27.73 -1.03 -14.83
N LYS A 673 -26.65 -1.27 -14.09
CA LYS A 673 -25.28 -1.39 -14.65
C LYS A 673 -24.59 -2.61 -14.07
N LYS A 674 -23.65 -3.19 -14.79
CA LYS A 674 -22.84 -4.31 -14.26
C LYS A 674 -22.03 -3.87 -13.05
N SER A 675 -21.88 -4.75 -12.06
CA SER A 675 -20.97 -4.54 -10.94
C SER A 675 -19.52 -4.67 -11.43
N GLY A 676 -18.64 -3.69 -11.15
CA GLY A 676 -17.24 -3.72 -11.55
C GLY A 676 -16.59 -2.34 -11.58
N ARG A 677 -15.25 -2.30 -11.70
CA ARG A 677 -14.48 -1.04 -11.79
C ARG A 677 -14.52 -0.50 -13.23
N GLY A 678 -14.85 0.78 -13.38
CA GLY A 678 -14.87 1.51 -14.65
C GLY A 678 -16.24 2.13 -14.97
N ARG A 679 -16.27 3.06 -15.98
CA ARG A 679 -17.54 3.62 -16.48
C ARG A 679 -18.34 2.53 -17.19
N GLN A 680 -19.45 2.15 -16.58
CA GLN A 680 -20.38 1.16 -17.10
C GLN A 680 -21.59 1.87 -17.69
N LYS A 681 -22.04 1.43 -18.87
CA LYS A 681 -23.28 1.94 -19.49
C LYS A 681 -24.47 1.35 -18.76
N ALA A 682 -25.43 2.20 -18.37
CA ALA A 682 -26.69 1.75 -17.82
C ALA A 682 -27.54 1.11 -18.93
N PHE A 683 -28.32 0.07 -18.58
CA PHE A 683 -29.19 -0.68 -19.48
C PHE A 683 -30.53 -0.96 -18.83
N CYS A 684 -31.56 -1.13 -19.66
CA CYS A 684 -32.90 -1.52 -19.23
C CYS A 684 -32.97 -3.05 -19.08
N ILE A 685 -33.59 -3.52 -17.98
CA ILE A 685 -33.80 -4.95 -17.69
C ILE A 685 -35.26 -5.39 -17.89
N ASN A 686 -36.16 -4.49 -18.30
CA ASN A 686 -37.53 -4.82 -18.58
C ASN A 686 -37.67 -5.50 -19.94
N GLU A 687 -37.94 -6.80 -19.94
CA GLU A 687 -38.03 -7.63 -21.15
C GLU A 687 -39.09 -7.16 -22.17
N LYS A 688 -40.11 -6.43 -21.71
CA LYS A 688 -41.18 -5.89 -22.57
C LYS A 688 -40.81 -4.52 -23.17
N CYS A 689 -39.63 -3.99 -22.91
CA CYS A 689 -39.20 -2.67 -23.35
C CYS A 689 -38.37 -2.76 -24.63
N ALA A 690 -38.61 -1.87 -25.60
CA ALA A 690 -37.77 -1.78 -26.79
C ALA A 690 -36.31 -1.46 -26.50
N ASN A 691 -36.00 -0.89 -25.31
CA ASN A 691 -34.63 -0.61 -24.85
C ASN A 691 -34.06 -1.73 -23.93
N PHE A 692 -34.70 -2.91 -23.95
CA PHE A 692 -34.21 -4.07 -23.18
C PHE A 692 -32.86 -4.55 -23.68
N LEU A 693 -31.92 -4.79 -22.77
CA LEU A 693 -30.63 -5.37 -23.09
C LEU A 693 -30.54 -6.79 -22.49
N PRO A 694 -30.46 -7.85 -23.30
CA PRO A 694 -30.31 -9.23 -22.84
C PRO A 694 -29.01 -9.42 -22.04
N GLU A 695 -29.00 -10.40 -21.14
CA GLU A 695 -27.90 -10.59 -20.19
C GLU A 695 -26.57 -10.91 -20.85
N ASP A 696 -26.58 -11.65 -21.96
CA ASP A 696 -25.42 -12.00 -22.80
C ASP A 696 -24.79 -10.78 -23.50
N LYS A 697 -25.57 -9.70 -23.70
CA LYS A 697 -25.12 -8.44 -24.34
C LYS A 697 -24.74 -7.35 -23.34
N ARG A 698 -24.91 -7.57 -22.02
CA ARG A 698 -24.55 -6.64 -20.95
C ARG A 698 -23.04 -6.70 -20.69
N GLY A 699 -22.24 -5.87 -21.38
CA GLY A 699 -20.76 -5.88 -21.32
C GLY A 699 -20.14 -4.58 -20.84
N TYR A 700 -18.82 -4.58 -20.69
CA TYR A 700 -18.02 -3.40 -20.36
C TYR A 700 -17.82 -2.50 -21.56
N TYR A 701 -17.79 -1.18 -21.37
CA TYR A 701 -17.49 -0.18 -22.40
C TYR A 701 -16.05 -0.35 -22.91
N LYS A 702 -15.86 -0.82 -24.13
CA LYS A 702 -14.57 -0.66 -24.83
C LYS A 702 -14.50 0.78 -25.36
N LYS A 703 -13.52 1.56 -24.90
CA LYS A 703 -13.25 2.89 -25.47
C LYS A 703 -13.04 2.74 -26.96
N LYS A 704 -13.88 3.33 -27.80
CA LYS A 704 -13.55 3.58 -29.21
C LYS A 704 -12.39 4.59 -29.21
N THR A 705 -11.29 4.19 -29.73
CA THR A 705 -10.21 5.11 -30.13
C THR A 705 -10.74 5.93 -31.29
N ASP A 706 -10.69 7.24 -31.16
CA ASP A 706 -10.96 8.18 -32.25
C ASP A 706 -9.97 7.92 -33.38
N ALA A 707 -10.51 7.51 -34.51
CA ALA A 707 -9.83 7.58 -35.80
C ALA A 707 -10.87 7.78 -36.89
N GLY A 708 -10.81 9.00 -37.51
CA GLY A 708 -11.07 9.28 -38.89
C GLY A 708 -12.48 9.08 -39.44
N GLU A 709 -13.03 10.14 -39.95
CA GLU A 709 -14.26 10.27 -40.72
C GLU A 709 -14.27 9.52 -42.06
N PRO A 710 -15.42 9.44 -42.75
CA PRO A 710 -15.80 8.27 -43.56
C PRO A 710 -15.54 8.46 -45.05
N GLY A 711 -15.29 7.35 -45.71
CA GLY A 711 -15.28 7.21 -47.19
C GLY A 711 -16.24 6.12 -47.63
N GLU A 712 -17.07 6.48 -48.56
CA GLU A 712 -18.21 5.79 -49.15
C GLU A 712 -17.92 4.49 -49.94
N LYS A 713 -18.99 3.64 -49.97
CA LYS A 713 -19.41 2.69 -51.09
C LYS A 713 -18.44 1.53 -51.45
N ALA A 714 -18.86 0.34 -51.63
CA ALA A 714 -19.97 -0.27 -52.37
C ALA A 714 -19.98 -1.80 -52.19
N GLU A 715 -21.15 -2.33 -52.16
CA GLU A 715 -21.72 -3.52 -52.82
C GLU A 715 -20.96 -4.84 -53.00
N GLN A 716 -21.69 -5.87 -52.59
CA GLN A 716 -21.94 -7.18 -53.24
C GLN A 716 -20.82 -8.23 -53.33
N SER A 717 -21.00 -9.36 -52.75
CA SER A 717 -21.61 -10.52 -53.38
C SER A 717 -21.54 -11.79 -52.52
N GLU A 718 -22.63 -12.51 -52.59
CA GLU A 718 -22.90 -13.89 -52.18
C GLU A 718 -21.84 -14.93 -52.59
N LYS A 719 -21.66 -15.98 -51.82
CA LYS A 719 -22.16 -17.34 -52.08
C LYS A 719 -21.47 -18.43 -51.27
N LYS A 720 -22.32 -19.18 -50.55
CA LYS A 720 -22.46 -20.64 -50.51
C LYS A 720 -21.30 -21.56 -50.17
N GLY A 721 -21.60 -22.44 -49.22
CA GLY A 721 -21.17 -23.81 -49.28
C GLY A 721 -21.08 -24.54 -47.93
N THR A 722 -22.20 -24.94 -47.38
CA THR A 722 -22.64 -26.29 -46.94
C THR A 722 -21.53 -27.29 -46.59
N LYS A 723 -21.55 -27.83 -45.38
CA LYS A 723 -22.06 -29.18 -45.01
C LYS A 723 -21.77 -29.52 -43.55
N LYS A 724 -22.81 -29.90 -42.84
CA LYS A 724 -22.87 -30.82 -41.67
C LYS A 724 -22.80 -32.28 -42.20
N PRO A 725 -22.95 -33.36 -41.39
CA PRO A 725 -22.88 -33.58 -39.91
C PRO A 725 -22.28 -34.97 -39.56
N ALA A 726 -22.56 -35.38 -38.32
CA ALA A 726 -22.64 -36.74 -37.74
C ALA A 726 -21.40 -37.14 -36.91
N ASP A 727 -21.45 -37.86 -35.78
CA ASP A 727 -22.55 -38.48 -35.02
C ASP A 727 -22.04 -38.78 -33.58
N ARG A 728 -22.89 -38.61 -32.63
CA ARG A 728 -23.31 -39.45 -31.50
C ARG A 728 -22.49 -40.70 -31.16
N LYS A 729 -22.13 -40.87 -29.91
CA LYS A 729 -22.66 -42.01 -29.11
C LYS A 729 -22.61 -41.78 -27.60
N THR A 730 -23.76 -41.95 -27.04
CA THR A 730 -24.20 -42.17 -25.65
C THR A 730 -23.73 -43.46 -25.03
N ALA A 731 -23.57 -43.46 -23.69
CA ALA A 731 -24.03 -44.51 -22.76
C ALA A 731 -23.64 -44.07 -21.34
N ALA A 732 -24.53 -43.66 -20.45
CA ALA A 732 -25.51 -44.36 -19.67
C ALA A 732 -24.94 -45.10 -18.42
N LYS A 733 -25.33 -44.55 -17.29
CA LYS A 733 -25.71 -45.09 -15.98
C LYS A 733 -25.20 -46.47 -15.53
N LYS A 734 -24.72 -46.50 -14.28
CA LYS A 734 -25.37 -47.35 -13.24
C LYS A 734 -25.01 -46.93 -11.81
N THR A 735 -26.03 -46.71 -11.04
CA THR A 735 -26.17 -46.68 -9.58
C THR A 735 -25.97 -48.05 -8.97
N ALA A 736 -25.38 -48.12 -7.80
CA ALA A 736 -25.83 -49.08 -6.76
C ALA A 736 -25.30 -48.67 -5.38
N LYS A 737 -26.24 -48.59 -4.49
CA LYS A 737 -26.29 -48.54 -3.02
C LYS A 737 -25.64 -49.74 -2.33
N LYS A 738 -25.16 -49.54 -1.10
CA LYS A 738 -25.52 -50.13 0.20
C LYS A 738 -24.29 -50.14 1.11
N THR A 739 -24.39 -49.57 2.22
CA THR A 739 -24.84 -49.82 3.61
C THR A 739 -23.89 -50.65 4.47
N GLU A 740 -23.64 -50.06 5.65
CA GLU A 740 -23.42 -50.67 7.00
C GLU A 740 -22.19 -51.57 7.19
N ALA A 741 -21.51 -51.61 8.31
CA ALA A 741 -21.68 -51.20 9.71
C ALA A 741 -20.35 -51.38 10.46
N ALA A 742 -20.21 -50.58 11.48
CA ALA A 742 -19.69 -50.85 12.82
C ALA A 742 -18.42 -51.73 13.02
N LYS A 743 -17.37 -51.10 13.51
CA LYS A 743 -16.90 -51.28 14.90
C LYS A 743 -16.00 -50.12 15.30
#